data_1e4ed63537840184b2b4927eeb48e5dc
#
_entry.id   1e4ed63537840184b2b4927eeb48e5dc
#
_cell.length_a   1.000
_cell.length_b   1.000
_cell.length_c   1.000
_cell.angle_alpha   90.00
_cell.angle_beta   90.00
_cell.angle_gamma   90.00
#
_symmetry.space_group_name_H-M   'P 1'
#
loop_
_entity.id
_entity.type
_entity.pdbx_description
1 polymer ?
#
loop_
_entity_poly.entity_id
_entity_poly.type
_entity_poly.pdbx_seq_one_letter_code
_entity_poly.pdbx_strand_id
1 'polypeptide(L)'
;MKTTFHLKYDSRWGEELCLTGNAEELGFWKPENALPMRYVDNGYWSVDVELNDAETIEYKYIIKENGHIRWEMCENRCWNGNKSVWDVFDAENMEKMVGVAVPLFSLRSESDFGIGEYPDLMNLADWCVVNKLKIIQLLPINDTAAHFDWHDSYPYNAISAFALNPIYLNLQDLGVEVDEVFNEEQNQLNALPFVDYPNVLKTKWKYLKTAFAQQWEKLQKSDEFNSFFAENEDWLVPYAEFCARRDVNNTTDVKRWSEHAGEGCPEFYYFLQFHCDRQLREAVNYLHSNGLLLKGDLPIGVNPQGVDVYSHPDLFNCNAQAGAPPDDFAEEGQNWGFPTYNWAAMEQDNFAWWRRRLQVMARYFDAYRIDHILGFFRIWEIPKGVKSGLLGHFNPALPLAKDEIEAFGFQFNAEKHMTGKLETLFVSDSYQKDRFHPRIALQKTDLYKALDEEQKAVIDRLYEDFFYHRHNEFWKQSALSKLPALIGATQMIACGEDLGMIPATVPEVMQQLGIKSLEVERMPKVFGRDIVQTEDVPTNCVFTTGTHDMPTLRAWLIEKGENPTSESIKTVIERILYSPACWNIFPIQDLLDTDESNWSADPKDDQINVPANPENHWKYRLKLSIEELIQQYFCEIK
;
A
#
# COMPACT_ATOMS: atom_id res chain seq x y z
N MET A 1 -19.53 -39.88 24.22
CA MET A 1 -18.61 -40.44 23.18
C MET A 1 -17.33 -39.62 23.17
N LYS A 2 -16.15 -40.26 23.08
CA LYS A 2 -14.89 -39.49 22.93
C LYS A 2 -14.81 -38.93 21.54
N THR A 3 -14.68 -37.60 21.45
CA THR A 3 -14.57 -36.80 20.21
C THR A 3 -13.29 -35.97 20.25
N THR A 4 -12.57 -35.91 19.15
CA THR A 4 -11.41 -35.05 18.98
C THR A 4 -11.81 -33.87 18.09
N PHE A 5 -11.69 -32.66 18.60
CA PHE A 5 -11.84 -31.43 17.82
C PHE A 5 -10.48 -30.98 17.31
N HIS A 6 -10.40 -30.73 16.00
CA HIS A 6 -9.24 -30.18 15.32
C HIS A 6 -9.60 -28.81 14.79
N LEU A 7 -8.77 -27.81 15.10
CA LEU A 7 -8.97 -26.43 14.66
C LEU A 7 -7.77 -25.98 13.85
N LYS A 8 -8.00 -25.49 12.65
CA LYS A 8 -6.99 -24.79 11.85
C LYS A 8 -6.96 -23.33 12.25
N TYR A 9 -5.86 -22.89 12.84
CA TYR A 9 -5.60 -21.49 13.19
C TYR A 9 -4.11 -21.24 13.36
N ASP A 10 -3.58 -20.27 12.65
CA ASP A 10 -2.18 -19.84 12.76
C ASP A 10 -2.06 -18.79 13.89
N SER A 11 -1.79 -19.28 15.11
CA SER A 11 -1.73 -18.47 16.31
C SER A 11 -0.49 -17.59 16.38
N ARG A 12 -0.63 -16.47 17.12
CA ARG A 12 0.49 -15.61 17.50
C ARG A 12 1.07 -16.04 18.84
N TRP A 13 2.30 -15.65 19.10
CA TRP A 13 2.90 -15.90 20.43
C TRP A 13 2.10 -15.17 21.52
N GLY A 14 1.67 -15.93 22.53
CA GLY A 14 0.85 -15.43 23.64
C GLY A 14 -0.65 -15.69 23.49
N GLU A 15 -1.12 -16.20 22.35
CA GLU A 15 -2.51 -16.64 22.19
C GLU A 15 -2.70 -18.07 22.72
N GLU A 16 -3.78 -18.28 23.49
CA GLU A 16 -4.26 -19.58 23.96
C GLU A 16 -5.60 -19.88 23.30
N LEU A 17 -5.66 -20.94 22.49
CA LEU A 17 -6.89 -21.38 21.85
C LEU A 17 -7.68 -22.32 22.76
N CYS A 18 -8.99 -22.08 22.85
CA CYS A 18 -9.86 -22.88 23.67
C CYS A 18 -11.17 -23.24 22.95
N LEU A 19 -11.73 -24.38 23.27
CA LEU A 19 -13.07 -24.83 22.85
C LEU A 19 -14.07 -24.58 23.98
N THR A 20 -15.25 -24.03 23.65
CA THR A 20 -16.36 -23.83 24.62
C THR A 20 -17.69 -24.15 23.98
N GLY A 21 -18.72 -24.38 24.76
CA GLY A 21 -20.05 -24.77 24.28
C GLY A 21 -21.12 -24.86 25.35
N ASN A 22 -22.31 -25.37 24.98
CA ASN A 22 -23.47 -25.46 25.84
C ASN A 22 -23.44 -26.66 26.82
N ALA A 23 -22.51 -27.61 26.69
CA ALA A 23 -22.35 -28.76 27.57
C ALA A 23 -21.44 -28.45 28.77
N GLU A 24 -21.59 -29.24 29.87
CA GLU A 24 -20.72 -29.12 31.04
C GLU A 24 -19.26 -29.36 30.68
N GLU A 25 -19.00 -30.35 29.86
CA GLU A 25 -17.68 -30.73 29.36
C GLU A 25 -17.03 -29.64 28.48
N LEU A 26 -17.83 -28.69 27.94
CA LEU A 26 -17.40 -27.55 27.16
C LEU A 26 -17.43 -26.22 27.93
N GLY A 27 -17.74 -26.29 29.25
CA GLY A 27 -17.67 -25.14 30.15
C GLY A 27 -18.87 -24.19 30.12
N PHE A 28 -20.02 -24.57 29.55
CA PHE A 28 -21.27 -23.79 29.53
C PHE A 28 -21.11 -22.36 29.04
N TRP A 29 -20.41 -22.17 27.93
CA TRP A 29 -20.12 -20.86 27.32
C TRP A 29 -19.31 -19.90 28.19
N LYS A 30 -18.70 -20.39 29.28
CA LYS A 30 -17.89 -19.58 30.20
C LYS A 30 -16.42 -19.61 29.75
N PRO A 31 -15.85 -18.49 29.33
CA PRO A 31 -14.46 -18.49 28.89
C PRO A 31 -13.46 -19.00 29.92
N GLU A 32 -13.72 -18.78 31.22
CA GLU A 32 -12.88 -19.28 32.31
C GLU A 32 -12.84 -20.81 32.39
N ASN A 33 -13.89 -21.47 31.89
CA ASN A 33 -14.05 -22.94 31.90
C ASN A 33 -13.79 -23.57 30.53
N ALA A 34 -13.50 -22.76 29.50
CA ALA A 34 -13.22 -23.24 28.14
C ALA A 34 -12.01 -24.17 28.12
N LEU A 35 -12.09 -25.24 27.35
CA LEU A 35 -11.06 -26.27 27.25
C LEU A 35 -9.86 -25.78 26.41
N PRO A 36 -8.66 -25.73 26.98
CA PRO A 36 -7.48 -25.33 26.19
C PRO A 36 -7.14 -26.39 25.14
N MET A 37 -6.83 -25.93 23.95
CA MET A 37 -6.37 -26.78 22.86
C MET A 37 -4.84 -26.85 22.86
N ARG A 38 -4.30 -27.93 22.33
CA ARG A 38 -2.85 -28.10 22.15
C ARG A 38 -2.48 -27.96 20.67
N TYR A 39 -1.40 -27.31 20.40
CA TYR A 39 -0.81 -27.27 19.07
C TYR A 39 -0.34 -28.67 18.65
N VAL A 40 -0.65 -29.06 17.42
CA VAL A 40 -0.23 -30.36 16.85
C VAL A 40 0.89 -30.12 15.84
N ASP A 41 0.57 -29.58 14.66
CA ASP A 41 1.50 -29.20 13.60
C ASP A 41 0.78 -28.35 12.53
N ASN A 42 1.52 -27.73 11.64
CA ASN A 42 0.98 -27.03 10.45
C ASN A 42 -0.22 -26.11 10.72
N GLY A 43 -0.23 -25.41 11.86
CA GLY A 43 -1.34 -24.53 12.27
C GLY A 43 -2.56 -25.28 12.78
N TYR A 44 -2.49 -26.59 13.04
CA TYR A 44 -3.58 -27.35 13.66
C TYR A 44 -3.44 -27.43 15.16
N TRP A 45 -4.57 -27.24 15.84
CA TRP A 45 -4.76 -27.39 17.27
C TRP A 45 -5.75 -28.52 17.54
N SER A 46 -5.66 -29.21 18.65
CA SER A 46 -6.60 -30.25 18.97
C SER A 46 -6.93 -30.34 20.45
N VAL A 47 -8.14 -30.83 20.77
CA VAL A 47 -8.59 -31.19 22.10
C VAL A 47 -9.50 -32.41 22.05
N ASP A 48 -9.34 -33.31 23.01
CA ASP A 48 -10.20 -34.48 23.18
C ASP A 48 -11.26 -34.20 24.24
N VAL A 49 -12.51 -34.51 23.94
CA VAL A 49 -13.66 -34.29 24.84
C VAL A 49 -14.56 -35.52 24.84
N GLU A 50 -15.10 -35.90 26.00
CA GLU A 50 -16.14 -36.90 26.09
C GLU A 50 -17.50 -36.22 26.10
N LEU A 51 -18.29 -36.36 25.03
CA LEU A 51 -19.59 -35.73 24.83
C LEU A 51 -20.73 -36.75 24.92
N ASN A 52 -21.91 -36.31 25.36
CA ASN A 52 -23.13 -37.10 25.44
C ASN A 52 -23.90 -37.05 24.11
N ASP A 53 -24.06 -38.19 23.45
CA ASP A 53 -24.69 -38.31 22.12
C ASP A 53 -26.22 -38.06 22.16
N ALA A 54 -26.83 -37.97 23.35
CA ALA A 54 -28.25 -37.76 23.49
C ALA A 54 -28.68 -36.29 23.52
N GLU A 55 -27.73 -35.37 23.48
CA GLU A 55 -27.94 -33.92 23.56
C GLU A 55 -27.52 -33.21 22.30
N THR A 56 -28.19 -32.10 21.96
CA THR A 56 -27.74 -31.19 20.92
C THR A 56 -26.59 -30.34 21.48
N ILE A 57 -25.38 -30.63 21.03
CA ILE A 57 -24.17 -29.93 21.46
C ILE A 57 -23.87 -28.81 20.52
N GLU A 58 -23.91 -27.58 21.04
CA GLU A 58 -23.41 -26.38 20.34
C GLU A 58 -22.06 -25.98 20.90
N TYR A 59 -21.15 -25.52 20.04
CA TYR A 59 -19.81 -25.13 20.45
C TYR A 59 -19.25 -23.97 19.60
N LYS A 60 -18.22 -23.32 20.13
CA LYS A 60 -17.38 -22.31 19.45
C LYS A 60 -15.95 -22.42 19.95
N TYR A 61 -15.06 -21.79 19.19
CA TYR A 61 -13.68 -21.57 19.63
C TYR A 61 -13.50 -20.16 20.16
N ILE A 62 -12.59 -19.99 21.10
CA ILE A 62 -12.17 -18.70 21.64
C ILE A 62 -10.65 -18.61 21.70
N ILE A 63 -10.14 -17.40 21.60
CA ILE A 63 -8.72 -17.09 21.79
C ILE A 63 -8.58 -16.18 23.01
N LYS A 64 -7.69 -16.56 23.91
CA LYS A 64 -7.33 -15.77 25.08
C LYS A 64 -5.92 -15.18 24.87
N GLU A 65 -5.80 -13.87 25.03
CA GLU A 65 -4.52 -13.16 24.91
C GLU A 65 -4.48 -11.99 25.90
N ASN A 66 -3.49 -11.96 26.79
CA ASN A 66 -3.27 -10.86 27.75
C ASN A 66 -4.52 -10.41 28.54
N GLY A 67 -5.39 -11.36 28.90
CA GLY A 67 -6.65 -11.10 29.61
C GLY A 67 -7.82 -10.67 28.70
N HIS A 68 -7.61 -10.52 27.43
CA HIS A 68 -8.66 -10.34 26.43
C HIS A 68 -9.14 -11.68 25.88
N ILE A 69 -10.43 -11.75 25.54
CA ILE A 69 -11.06 -12.95 24.99
C ILE A 69 -11.67 -12.57 23.64
N ARG A 70 -11.23 -13.26 22.61
CA ARG A 70 -11.78 -13.14 21.26
C ARG A 70 -12.58 -14.41 20.94
N TRP A 71 -13.84 -14.22 20.65
CA TRP A 71 -14.74 -15.29 20.25
C TRP A 71 -14.65 -15.52 18.75
N GLU A 72 -14.82 -16.78 18.34
CA GLU A 72 -15.12 -17.10 16.95
C GLU A 72 -16.45 -16.44 16.55
N MET A 73 -16.53 -15.89 15.34
CA MET A 73 -17.60 -14.98 14.95
C MET A 73 -18.74 -15.67 14.19
N CYS A 74 -18.55 -16.88 13.66
CA CYS A 74 -19.65 -17.67 13.06
C CYS A 74 -20.81 -17.86 14.05
N GLU A 75 -21.95 -18.34 13.56
CA GLU A 75 -23.00 -18.88 14.45
C GLU A 75 -22.48 -20.07 15.24
N ASN A 76 -23.19 -20.44 16.30
CA ASN A 76 -22.80 -21.62 17.09
C ASN A 76 -22.73 -22.84 16.19
N ARG A 77 -21.58 -23.52 16.23
CA ARG A 77 -21.41 -24.80 15.52
C ARG A 77 -22.20 -25.90 16.23
N CYS A 78 -22.72 -26.84 15.47
CA CYS A 78 -23.43 -27.99 16.02
C CYS A 78 -22.60 -29.26 15.84
N TRP A 79 -22.36 -29.98 16.93
CA TRP A 79 -21.76 -31.31 16.88
C TRP A 79 -22.80 -32.35 16.44
N ASN A 80 -22.45 -33.12 15.44
CA ASN A 80 -23.32 -34.11 14.78
C ASN A 80 -23.03 -35.57 15.15
N GLY A 81 -22.34 -35.81 16.26
CA GLY A 81 -21.99 -37.17 16.71
C GLY A 81 -20.69 -37.73 16.04
N ASN A 82 -19.92 -36.93 15.34
CA ASN A 82 -18.65 -37.39 14.73
C ASN A 82 -17.56 -37.56 15.79
N LYS A 83 -16.75 -38.62 15.68
CA LYS A 83 -15.58 -38.86 16.53
C LYS A 83 -14.41 -37.92 16.28
N SER A 84 -14.38 -37.28 15.12
CA SER A 84 -13.36 -36.30 14.74
C SER A 84 -14.04 -35.15 14.02
N VAL A 85 -13.80 -33.94 14.48
CA VAL A 85 -14.34 -32.69 13.94
C VAL A 85 -13.16 -31.87 13.43
N TRP A 86 -13.27 -31.38 12.22
CA TRP A 86 -12.23 -30.56 11.59
C TRP A 86 -12.81 -29.20 11.23
N ASP A 87 -12.34 -28.18 11.91
CA ASP A 87 -12.81 -26.81 11.76
C ASP A 87 -11.66 -25.87 11.38
N VAL A 88 -12.02 -24.73 10.82
CA VAL A 88 -11.16 -23.57 10.66
C VAL A 88 -11.70 -22.49 11.59
N PHE A 89 -10.83 -21.83 12.35
CA PHE A 89 -11.24 -20.73 13.23
C PHE A 89 -11.87 -19.62 12.38
N ASP A 90 -13.13 -19.33 12.63
CA ASP A 90 -13.77 -18.20 12.00
C ASP A 90 -13.35 -16.92 12.74
N ALA A 91 -12.24 -16.38 12.32
CA ALA A 91 -11.76 -15.08 12.78
C ALA A 91 -12.59 -13.93 12.18
N GLU A 92 -13.49 -14.25 11.26
CA GLU A 92 -14.07 -13.36 10.31
C GLU A 92 -15.59 -13.24 10.43
N ASN A 93 -16.06 -12.51 11.43
CA ASN A 93 -16.96 -11.41 11.10
C ASN A 93 -16.09 -10.15 11.07
N MET A 94 -15.27 -10.01 10.08
CA MET A 94 -14.73 -8.70 9.79
C MET A 94 -15.93 -7.83 9.47
N GLU A 95 -16.21 -6.86 10.32
CA GLU A 95 -17.29 -5.90 10.09
C GLU A 95 -17.18 -5.43 8.65
N LYS A 96 -18.24 -5.69 7.87
CA LYS A 96 -18.26 -5.30 6.48
C LYS A 96 -18.26 -3.79 6.41
N MET A 97 -17.19 -3.22 5.90
CA MET A 97 -17.01 -1.77 5.87
C MET A 97 -16.97 -1.26 4.44
N VAL A 98 -17.64 -0.16 4.23
CA VAL A 98 -17.58 0.59 2.97
C VAL A 98 -16.76 1.84 3.19
N GLY A 99 -15.92 2.19 2.22
CA GLY A 99 -15.05 3.35 2.30
C GLY A 99 -14.88 4.08 0.98
N VAL A 100 -14.19 5.19 1.06
CA VAL A 100 -13.80 6.02 -0.07
C VAL A 100 -12.29 6.12 -0.18
N ALA A 101 -11.76 6.00 -1.39
CA ALA A 101 -10.37 6.31 -1.70
C ALA A 101 -10.31 7.69 -2.35
N VAL A 102 -9.52 8.58 -1.75
CA VAL A 102 -9.38 9.97 -2.22
C VAL A 102 -7.98 10.48 -1.94
N PRO A 103 -7.26 11.05 -2.92
CA PRO A 103 -6.00 11.75 -2.65
C PRO A 103 -6.26 13.00 -1.83
N LEU A 104 -5.51 13.21 -0.74
CA LEU A 104 -5.65 14.42 0.07
C LEU A 104 -5.51 15.69 -0.79
N PHE A 105 -4.51 15.72 -1.68
CA PHE A 105 -4.27 16.88 -2.56
C PHE A 105 -5.47 17.23 -3.46
N SER A 106 -6.34 16.26 -3.75
CA SER A 106 -7.47 16.47 -4.68
C SER A 106 -8.69 17.11 -4.03
N LEU A 107 -8.75 17.13 -2.70
CA LEU A 107 -9.85 17.78 -1.99
C LEU A 107 -9.93 19.27 -2.32
N ARG A 108 -11.14 19.80 -2.27
CA ARG A 108 -11.43 21.22 -2.46
C ARG A 108 -12.33 21.68 -1.33
N SER A 109 -11.96 22.78 -0.66
CA SER A 109 -12.80 23.46 0.32
C SER A 109 -12.77 24.97 0.08
N GLU A 110 -13.68 25.68 0.72
CA GLU A 110 -13.69 27.15 0.67
C GLU A 110 -12.47 27.77 1.37
N SER A 111 -11.88 27.04 2.31
CA SER A 111 -10.75 27.49 3.12
C SER A 111 -9.38 27.04 2.63
N ASP A 112 -9.29 26.14 1.64
CA ASP A 112 -8.03 25.62 1.14
C ASP A 112 -7.25 26.64 0.30
N PHE A 113 -5.98 26.32 0.04
CA PHE A 113 -5.07 27.17 -0.72
C PHE A 113 -4.75 26.58 -2.09
N GLY A 114 -5.75 26.10 -2.82
CA GLY A 114 -5.62 25.48 -4.15
C GLY A 114 -5.21 24.00 -4.12
N ILE A 115 -5.22 23.38 -2.94
CA ILE A 115 -4.91 21.98 -2.68
C ILE A 115 -5.62 21.56 -1.40
N GLY A 116 -6.08 20.31 -1.32
CA GLY A 116 -6.65 19.81 -0.06
C GLY A 116 -5.64 19.83 1.09
N GLU A 117 -6.10 20.10 2.29
CA GLU A 117 -5.31 20.31 3.49
C GLU A 117 -5.69 19.32 4.60
N TYR A 118 -4.84 19.14 5.64
CA TYR A 118 -5.14 18.20 6.72
C TYR A 118 -6.52 18.42 7.38
N PRO A 119 -6.96 19.65 7.69
CA PRO A 119 -8.28 19.86 8.27
C PRO A 119 -9.45 19.52 7.35
N ASP A 120 -9.27 19.47 6.03
CA ASP A 120 -10.32 19.08 5.09
C ASP A 120 -10.79 17.63 5.31
N LEU A 121 -9.95 16.80 5.95
CA LEU A 121 -10.35 15.46 6.37
C LEU A 121 -11.50 15.46 7.38
N MET A 122 -11.66 16.50 8.19
CA MET A 122 -12.78 16.62 9.13
C MET A 122 -14.09 16.86 8.38
N ASN A 123 -14.08 17.74 7.39
CA ASN A 123 -15.25 18.01 6.55
C ASN A 123 -15.60 16.78 5.70
N LEU A 124 -14.57 16.08 5.18
CA LEU A 124 -14.78 14.81 4.45
C LEU A 124 -15.36 13.73 5.37
N ALA A 125 -14.99 13.70 6.64
CA ALA A 125 -15.56 12.78 7.62
C ALA A 125 -17.07 13.00 7.80
N ASP A 126 -17.54 14.25 7.85
CA ASP A 126 -18.96 14.55 7.94
C ASP A 126 -19.73 14.00 6.74
N TRP A 127 -19.18 14.16 5.53
CA TRP A 127 -19.75 13.57 4.31
C TRP A 127 -19.77 12.04 4.39
N CYS A 128 -18.69 11.42 4.87
CA CYS A 128 -18.62 9.97 5.06
C CYS A 128 -19.69 9.44 6.04
N VAL A 129 -19.90 10.14 7.17
CA VAL A 129 -20.91 9.78 8.15
C VAL A 129 -22.31 9.81 7.55
N VAL A 130 -22.63 10.89 6.81
CA VAL A 130 -23.93 11.05 6.13
C VAL A 130 -24.17 9.90 5.14
N ASN A 131 -23.12 9.46 4.43
CA ASN A 131 -23.19 8.40 3.44
C ASN A 131 -22.89 7.01 4.03
N LYS A 132 -22.82 6.85 5.35
CA LYS A 132 -22.55 5.58 6.06
C LYS A 132 -21.22 4.92 5.67
N LEU A 133 -20.27 5.67 5.13
CA LEU A 133 -18.92 5.20 4.90
C LEU A 133 -18.16 5.09 6.22
N LYS A 134 -17.24 4.14 6.32
CA LYS A 134 -16.49 3.84 7.55
C LYS A 134 -14.98 3.99 7.39
N ILE A 135 -14.49 4.06 6.15
CA ILE A 135 -13.06 4.11 5.86
C ILE A 135 -12.78 5.26 4.88
N ILE A 136 -11.81 6.09 5.21
CA ILE A 136 -11.19 7.03 4.27
C ILE A 136 -9.80 6.48 3.94
N GLN A 137 -9.54 6.21 2.66
CA GLN A 137 -8.24 5.79 2.17
C GLN A 137 -7.55 6.94 1.45
N LEU A 138 -6.35 7.29 1.90
CA LEU A 138 -5.50 8.29 1.26
C LEU A 138 -4.44 7.66 0.37
N LEU A 139 -3.89 8.45 -0.56
CA LEU A 139 -2.59 8.22 -1.17
C LEU A 139 -1.47 8.68 -0.22
N PRO A 140 -0.18 8.40 -0.54
CA PRO A 140 0.91 8.81 0.33
C PRO A 140 0.90 10.31 0.63
N ILE A 141 1.14 10.65 1.89
CA ILE A 141 1.13 12.04 2.40
C ILE A 141 2.51 12.48 2.91
N ASN A 142 3.55 11.72 2.58
CA ASN A 142 4.91 12.05 2.94
C ASN A 142 5.46 13.21 2.09
N ASP A 143 6.49 13.88 2.61
CA ASP A 143 7.10 15.04 1.94
C ASP A 143 7.80 14.67 0.64
N THR A 144 7.39 15.31 -0.45
CA THR A 144 7.94 15.14 -1.79
C THR A 144 8.72 16.36 -2.27
N ALA A 145 8.83 17.42 -1.47
CA ALA A 145 9.42 18.69 -1.87
C ALA A 145 10.95 18.56 -2.10
N ALA A 146 11.34 18.18 -3.31
CA ALA A 146 12.72 18.02 -3.74
C ALA A 146 13.21 19.19 -4.62
N HIS A 147 12.39 19.61 -5.57
CA HIS A 147 12.73 20.53 -6.66
C HIS A 147 11.92 21.82 -6.67
N PHE A 148 10.80 21.86 -5.93
CA PHE A 148 9.81 22.95 -5.91
C PHE A 148 9.18 23.20 -7.30
N ASP A 149 8.97 22.12 -8.06
CA ASP A 149 8.34 22.13 -9.38
C ASP A 149 7.34 20.96 -9.54
N TRP A 150 6.91 20.70 -10.77
CA TRP A 150 5.92 19.65 -11.07
C TRP A 150 6.37 18.23 -10.73
N HIS A 151 7.66 17.94 -10.63
CA HIS A 151 8.16 16.61 -10.24
C HIS A 151 7.77 16.27 -8.80
N ASP A 152 7.59 17.27 -7.94
CA ASP A 152 7.23 17.11 -6.54
C ASP A 152 5.74 16.77 -6.34
N SER A 153 4.91 16.81 -7.41
CA SER A 153 3.51 16.42 -7.35
C SER A 153 3.30 14.90 -7.22
N TYR A 154 4.33 14.09 -7.44
CA TYR A 154 4.27 12.64 -7.41
C TYR A 154 4.36 12.08 -5.97
N PRO A 155 3.25 11.58 -5.36
CA PRO A 155 3.21 11.25 -3.95
C PRO A 155 4.06 10.03 -3.57
N TYR A 156 4.39 9.16 -4.54
CA TYR A 156 5.23 7.98 -4.31
C TYR A 156 6.73 8.27 -4.36
N ASN A 157 7.14 9.51 -4.65
CA ASN A 157 8.55 9.91 -4.71
C ASN A 157 8.94 10.79 -3.51
N ALA A 158 8.56 10.38 -2.30
CA ALA A 158 8.85 11.12 -1.09
C ALA A 158 10.35 11.21 -0.79
N ILE A 159 10.80 12.40 -0.41
CA ILE A 159 12.19 12.63 0.04
C ILE A 159 12.47 12.04 1.43
N SER A 160 11.40 11.74 2.18
CA SER A 160 11.46 11.07 3.47
C SER A 160 10.28 10.11 3.63
N ALA A 161 10.55 8.89 4.08
CA ALA A 161 9.53 7.91 4.42
C ALA A 161 8.82 8.21 5.77
N PHE A 162 9.28 9.22 6.50
CA PHE A 162 8.79 9.60 7.83
C PHE A 162 8.09 10.94 7.85
N ALA A 163 8.69 11.95 7.20
CA ALA A 163 8.19 13.32 7.24
C ALA A 163 6.88 13.47 6.48
N LEU A 164 5.95 14.22 7.05
CA LEU A 164 4.69 14.61 6.43
C LEU A 164 4.91 15.76 5.47
N ASN A 165 4.10 15.86 4.40
CA ASN A 165 4.22 16.90 3.40
C ASN A 165 3.65 18.24 3.92
N PRO A 166 4.48 19.29 4.08
CA PRO A 166 4.01 20.59 4.57
C PRO A 166 3.08 21.33 3.62
N ILE A 167 2.93 20.86 2.37
CA ILE A 167 2.00 21.47 1.42
C ILE A 167 0.54 21.36 1.89
N TYR A 168 0.24 20.36 2.73
CA TYR A 168 -1.09 20.10 3.28
C TYR A 168 -1.41 20.89 4.56
N LEU A 169 -0.49 21.75 5.04
CA LEU A 169 -0.75 22.60 6.19
C LEU A 169 -1.80 23.67 5.86
N ASN A 170 -2.81 23.81 6.71
CA ASN A 170 -3.72 24.94 6.65
C ASN A 170 -3.06 26.17 7.27
N LEU A 171 -2.99 27.25 6.50
CA LEU A 171 -2.29 28.47 6.89
C LEU A 171 -3.06 29.29 7.94
N GLN A 172 -4.38 29.29 7.89
CA GLN A 172 -5.22 30.03 8.85
C GLN A 172 -5.14 29.40 10.23
N ASP A 173 -5.15 28.07 10.31
CA ASP A 173 -4.95 27.31 11.55
C ASP A 173 -3.55 27.51 12.17
N LEU A 174 -2.56 27.87 11.34
CA LEU A 174 -1.24 28.32 11.79
C LEU A 174 -1.25 29.78 12.32
N GLY A 175 -2.39 30.47 12.29
CA GLY A 175 -2.50 31.87 12.71
C GLY A 175 -1.86 32.86 11.74
N VAL A 176 -1.72 32.50 10.47
CA VAL A 176 -1.31 33.42 9.42
C VAL A 176 -2.40 34.50 9.27
N GLU A 177 -1.99 35.76 9.23
CA GLU A 177 -2.92 36.89 9.08
C GLU A 177 -3.61 36.83 7.71
N VAL A 178 -4.94 36.87 7.74
CA VAL A 178 -5.77 36.87 6.53
C VAL A 178 -6.00 38.33 6.12
N ASP A 179 -5.13 38.84 5.27
CA ASP A 179 -5.24 40.16 4.67
C ASP A 179 -5.80 40.08 3.22
N GLU A 180 -5.87 41.21 2.55
CA GLU A 180 -6.38 41.34 1.19
C GLU A 180 -5.52 40.55 0.19
N VAL A 181 -4.20 40.55 0.38
CA VAL A 181 -3.24 39.81 -0.46
C VAL A 181 -3.39 38.30 -0.28
N PHE A 182 -3.54 37.84 0.97
CA PHE A 182 -3.80 36.42 1.28
C PHE A 182 -5.07 35.96 0.57
N ASN A 183 -6.16 36.69 0.69
CA ASN A 183 -7.44 36.35 0.06
C ASN A 183 -7.34 36.31 -1.48
N GLU A 184 -6.59 37.25 -2.06
CA GLU A 184 -6.39 37.30 -3.51
C GLU A 184 -5.59 36.11 -4.03
N GLU A 185 -4.48 35.75 -3.38
CA GLU A 185 -3.65 34.58 -3.71
C GLU A 185 -4.42 33.26 -3.51
N GLN A 186 -5.18 33.13 -2.41
CA GLN A 186 -6.03 31.97 -2.14
C GLN A 186 -7.12 31.81 -3.22
N ASN A 187 -7.86 32.86 -3.52
CA ASN A 187 -8.91 32.83 -4.53
C ASN A 187 -8.38 32.49 -5.92
N GLN A 188 -7.20 32.98 -6.29
CA GLN A 188 -6.57 32.68 -7.58
C GLN A 188 -6.23 31.19 -7.70
N LEU A 189 -5.64 30.60 -6.68
CA LEU A 189 -5.26 29.17 -6.69
C LEU A 189 -6.50 28.28 -6.54
N ASN A 190 -7.45 28.66 -5.69
CA ASN A 190 -8.66 27.87 -5.46
C ASN A 190 -9.62 27.87 -6.65
N ALA A 191 -9.61 28.90 -7.49
CA ALA A 191 -10.42 28.94 -8.71
C ALA A 191 -9.94 27.97 -9.82
N LEU A 192 -8.73 27.42 -9.73
CA LEU A 192 -8.19 26.52 -10.76
C LEU A 192 -8.92 25.18 -10.73
N PRO A 193 -9.20 24.57 -11.91
CA PRO A 193 -9.81 23.25 -12.00
C PRO A 193 -8.84 22.10 -11.69
N PHE A 194 -7.59 22.38 -11.40
CA PHE A 194 -6.54 21.43 -11.09
C PHE A 194 -5.65 22.00 -9.97
N VAL A 195 -4.86 21.15 -9.34
CA VAL A 195 -3.83 21.56 -8.37
C VAL A 195 -2.62 22.11 -9.11
N ASP A 196 -2.34 23.40 -9.00
CA ASP A 196 -1.11 24.04 -9.48
C ASP A 196 0.00 23.89 -8.44
N TYR A 197 0.57 22.67 -8.36
CA TYR A 197 1.48 22.25 -7.32
C TYR A 197 2.65 23.23 -7.09
N PRO A 198 3.40 23.70 -8.15
CA PRO A 198 4.49 24.64 -7.96
C PRO A 198 4.06 25.98 -7.38
N ASN A 199 2.94 26.54 -7.86
CA ASN A 199 2.45 27.82 -7.36
C ASN A 199 1.87 27.72 -5.95
N VAL A 200 1.15 26.65 -5.64
CA VAL A 200 0.69 26.35 -4.27
C VAL A 200 1.88 26.27 -3.32
N LEU A 201 2.87 25.46 -3.66
CA LEU A 201 4.07 25.25 -2.84
C LEU A 201 4.81 26.58 -2.61
N LYS A 202 5.09 27.32 -3.67
CA LYS A 202 5.78 28.63 -3.60
C LYS A 202 5.03 29.63 -2.72
N THR A 203 3.71 29.71 -2.84
CA THR A 203 2.89 30.67 -2.09
C THR A 203 2.80 30.26 -0.63
N LYS A 204 2.53 28.98 -0.34
CA LYS A 204 2.50 28.48 1.05
C LYS A 204 3.86 28.65 1.74
N TRP A 205 4.98 28.38 1.08
CA TRP A 205 6.32 28.58 1.65
C TRP A 205 6.59 30.01 2.10
N LYS A 206 6.08 31.00 1.39
CA LYS A 206 6.16 32.43 1.78
C LYS A 206 5.46 32.66 3.13
N TYR A 207 4.25 32.13 3.30
CA TYR A 207 3.47 32.27 4.53
C TYR A 207 4.03 31.42 5.68
N LEU A 208 4.47 30.19 5.41
CA LEU A 208 5.07 29.31 6.39
C LEU A 208 6.35 29.90 6.99
N LYS A 209 7.20 30.52 6.16
CA LYS A 209 8.39 31.24 6.64
C LYS A 209 8.05 32.44 7.52
N THR A 210 6.97 33.14 7.20
CA THR A 210 6.49 34.26 8.01
C THR A 210 5.96 33.77 9.36
N ALA A 211 5.15 32.72 9.37
CA ALA A 211 4.64 32.10 10.60
C ALA A 211 5.78 31.58 11.48
N PHE A 212 6.76 30.93 10.90
CA PHE A 212 7.97 30.47 11.61
C PHE A 212 8.68 31.62 12.29
N ALA A 213 8.96 32.71 11.56
CA ALA A 213 9.68 33.85 12.11
C ALA A 213 8.93 34.51 13.29
N GLN A 214 7.61 34.45 13.29
CA GLN A 214 6.77 35.04 14.36
C GLN A 214 6.60 34.11 15.57
N GLN A 215 6.61 32.79 15.39
CA GLN A 215 6.14 31.84 16.39
C GLN A 215 7.25 30.98 16.98
N TRP A 216 8.35 30.76 16.26
CA TRP A 216 9.40 29.81 16.64
C TRP A 216 9.99 30.04 18.01
N GLU A 217 10.30 31.31 18.35
CA GLU A 217 10.92 31.63 19.65
C GLU A 217 10.07 31.19 20.85
N LYS A 218 8.76 31.22 20.71
CA LYS A 218 7.81 30.75 21.73
C LYS A 218 7.63 29.23 21.66
N LEU A 219 7.42 28.70 20.45
CA LEU A 219 7.11 27.28 20.23
C LEU A 219 8.21 26.37 20.72
N GLN A 220 9.48 26.66 20.41
CA GLN A 220 10.63 25.82 20.82
C GLN A 220 10.78 25.67 22.33
N LYS A 221 10.08 26.48 23.13
CA LYS A 221 10.08 26.43 24.60
C LYS A 221 8.86 25.72 25.17
N SER A 222 7.91 25.30 24.33
CA SER A 222 6.68 24.65 24.78
C SER A 222 6.91 23.18 25.10
N ASP A 223 6.16 22.65 26.06
CA ASP A 223 6.24 21.25 26.45
C ASP A 223 5.74 20.34 25.33
N GLU A 224 4.73 20.79 24.56
CA GLU A 224 4.21 20.04 23.41
C GLU A 224 5.28 19.84 22.34
N PHE A 225 5.99 20.92 21.96
CA PHE A 225 7.08 20.82 20.99
C PHE A 225 8.22 19.94 21.50
N ASN A 226 8.61 20.12 22.76
CA ASN A 226 9.69 19.33 23.34
C ASN A 226 9.35 17.82 23.37
N SER A 227 8.10 17.46 23.68
CA SER A 227 7.63 16.08 23.62
C SER A 227 7.66 15.54 22.19
N PHE A 228 7.12 16.29 21.23
CA PHE A 228 7.14 15.93 19.81
C PHE A 228 8.58 15.73 19.31
N PHE A 229 9.48 16.65 19.64
CA PHE A 229 10.88 16.57 19.20
C PHE A 229 11.56 15.32 19.77
N ALA A 230 11.44 15.10 21.08
CA ALA A 230 12.06 13.94 21.74
C ALA A 230 11.56 12.59 21.20
N GLU A 231 10.28 12.51 20.81
CA GLU A 231 9.71 11.29 20.23
C GLU A 231 10.16 11.02 18.80
N ASN A 232 10.64 12.05 18.08
CA ASN A 232 10.92 11.99 16.65
C ASN A 232 12.37 12.34 16.27
N GLU A 233 13.22 12.66 17.24
CA GLU A 233 14.58 13.17 17.04
C GLU A 233 15.38 12.29 16.07
N ASP A 234 15.20 10.98 16.12
CA ASP A 234 15.90 9.97 15.33
C ASP A 234 15.77 10.16 13.82
N TRP A 235 14.60 10.56 13.34
CA TRP A 235 14.34 10.83 11.91
C TRP A 235 14.21 12.32 11.60
N LEU A 236 13.70 13.11 12.56
CA LEU A 236 13.39 14.52 12.37
C LEU A 236 14.64 15.38 12.20
N VAL A 237 15.71 15.09 12.98
CA VAL A 237 16.97 15.84 12.87
C VAL A 237 17.64 15.61 11.52
N PRO A 238 17.89 14.35 11.07
CA PRO A 238 18.45 14.12 9.73
C PRO A 238 17.62 14.72 8.59
N TYR A 239 16.29 14.63 8.70
CA TYR A 239 15.39 15.23 7.71
C TYR A 239 15.53 16.75 7.63
N ALA A 240 15.48 17.42 8.76
CA ALA A 240 15.55 18.89 8.83
C ALA A 240 16.90 19.42 8.34
N GLU A 241 18.01 18.80 8.75
CA GLU A 241 19.34 19.13 8.28
C GLU A 241 19.49 18.91 6.76
N PHE A 242 18.97 17.80 6.24
CA PHE A 242 18.96 17.52 4.80
C PHE A 242 18.21 18.61 4.04
N CYS A 243 16.98 18.94 4.48
CA CYS A 243 16.15 19.95 3.84
C CYS A 243 16.79 21.35 3.91
N ALA A 244 17.36 21.73 5.05
CA ALA A 244 18.04 22.99 5.20
C ALA A 244 19.25 23.10 4.25
N ARG A 245 20.03 22.02 4.11
CA ARG A 245 21.18 21.96 3.17
C ARG A 245 20.71 21.94 1.71
N ARG A 246 19.61 21.24 1.39
CA ARG A 246 18.97 21.29 0.07
C ARG A 246 18.63 22.74 -0.31
N ASP A 247 18.01 23.49 0.60
CA ASP A 247 17.56 24.86 0.35
C ASP A 247 18.72 25.81 0.03
N VAL A 248 19.81 25.76 0.81
CA VAL A 248 20.96 26.62 0.56
C VAL A 248 21.75 26.21 -0.68
N ASN A 249 21.68 24.95 -1.11
CA ASN A 249 22.31 24.45 -2.33
C ASN A 249 21.37 24.43 -3.54
N ASN A 250 20.07 24.65 -3.32
CA ASN A 250 19.01 24.57 -4.32
C ASN A 250 19.03 23.24 -5.11
N THR A 251 19.31 22.13 -4.44
CA THR A 251 19.35 20.78 -5.03
C THR A 251 19.39 19.69 -3.96
N THR A 252 18.74 18.55 -4.23
CA THR A 252 18.85 17.30 -3.44
C THR A 252 20.08 16.48 -3.81
N ASP A 253 20.75 16.76 -4.93
CA ASP A 253 21.97 16.05 -5.32
C ASP A 253 23.14 16.43 -4.40
N VAL A 254 23.39 15.61 -3.41
CA VAL A 254 24.42 15.80 -2.36
C VAL A 254 25.82 15.98 -2.95
N LYS A 255 26.10 15.40 -4.13
CA LYS A 255 27.40 15.55 -4.81
C LYS A 255 27.64 16.96 -5.33
N ARG A 256 26.58 17.75 -5.43
CA ARG A 256 26.62 19.15 -5.89
C ARG A 256 26.59 20.14 -4.74
N TRP A 257 26.49 19.67 -3.50
CA TRP A 257 26.46 20.54 -2.33
C TRP A 257 27.84 21.19 -2.10
N SER A 258 27.79 22.50 -1.87
CA SER A 258 28.98 23.28 -1.57
C SER A 258 29.31 23.24 -0.09
N GLU A 259 30.57 22.97 0.26
CA GLU A 259 31.07 23.06 1.64
C GLU A 259 30.96 24.48 2.21
N HIS A 260 30.82 25.49 1.37
CA HIS A 260 30.72 26.91 1.73
C HIS A 260 29.32 27.48 1.77
N ALA A 261 28.28 26.67 1.44
CA ALA A 261 26.90 27.15 1.36
C ALA A 261 26.26 27.42 2.74
N GLY A 262 26.89 26.98 3.84
CA GLY A 262 26.32 27.05 5.18
C GLY A 262 25.36 25.88 5.47
N GLU A 263 24.80 25.88 6.68
CA GLU A 263 23.94 24.77 7.18
C GLU A 263 22.45 24.98 6.90
N GLY A 264 22.04 26.22 6.59
CA GLY A 264 20.63 26.56 6.43
C GLY A 264 19.90 26.76 7.76
N CYS A 265 18.61 26.47 7.80
CA CYS A 265 17.76 26.61 8.98
C CYS A 265 16.97 25.32 9.25
N PRO A 266 17.55 24.32 9.95
CA PRO A 266 16.83 23.09 10.31
C PRO A 266 15.60 23.35 11.17
N GLU A 267 15.62 24.38 12.01
CA GLU A 267 14.54 24.75 12.93
C GLU A 267 13.23 25.04 12.16
N PHE A 268 13.34 25.55 10.93
CA PHE A 268 12.16 25.75 10.09
C PHE A 268 11.45 24.43 9.78
N TYR A 269 12.20 23.35 9.54
CA TYR A 269 11.63 22.03 9.28
C TYR A 269 11.11 21.35 10.54
N TYR A 270 11.71 21.60 11.71
CA TYR A 270 11.12 21.18 12.99
C TYR A 270 9.74 21.85 13.21
N PHE A 271 9.67 23.15 12.95
CA PHE A 271 8.41 23.89 13.01
C PHE A 271 7.33 23.32 12.07
N LEU A 272 7.70 23.05 10.82
CA LEU A 272 6.77 22.51 9.82
C LEU A 272 6.26 21.12 10.26
N GLN A 273 7.13 20.22 10.64
CA GLN A 273 6.75 18.84 11.01
C GLN A 273 5.90 18.81 12.29
N PHE A 274 6.19 19.65 13.27
CA PHE A 274 5.34 19.79 14.46
C PHE A 274 3.91 20.18 14.08
N HIS A 275 3.73 21.14 13.20
CA HIS A 275 2.40 21.58 12.78
C HIS A 275 1.70 20.57 11.87
N CYS A 276 2.43 19.84 11.03
CA CYS A 276 1.87 18.73 10.27
C CYS A 276 1.33 17.63 11.19
N ASP A 277 2.13 17.22 12.19
CA ASP A 277 1.70 16.24 13.21
C ASP A 277 0.45 16.74 13.96
N ARG A 278 0.43 17.99 14.40
CA ARG A 278 -0.70 18.58 15.13
C ARG A 278 -1.98 18.56 14.30
N GLN A 279 -1.97 19.15 13.10
CA GLN A 279 -3.16 19.26 12.25
C GLN A 279 -3.68 17.88 11.81
N LEU A 280 -2.79 16.97 11.43
CA LEU A 280 -3.21 15.64 11.03
C LEU A 280 -3.78 14.85 12.21
N ARG A 281 -3.19 14.91 13.39
CA ARG A 281 -3.73 14.25 14.60
C ARG A 281 -5.07 14.83 15.04
N GLU A 282 -5.27 16.13 14.94
CA GLU A 282 -6.56 16.74 15.18
C GLU A 282 -7.63 16.20 14.22
N ALA A 283 -7.31 16.10 12.93
CA ALA A 283 -8.20 15.51 11.93
C ALA A 283 -8.49 14.02 12.23
N VAL A 284 -7.47 13.22 12.54
CA VAL A 284 -7.63 11.79 12.88
C VAL A 284 -8.49 11.62 14.14
N ASN A 285 -8.29 12.42 15.18
CA ASN A 285 -9.12 12.36 16.39
C ASN A 285 -10.59 12.69 16.08
N TYR A 286 -10.83 13.63 15.15
CA TYR A 286 -12.17 13.91 14.68
C TYR A 286 -12.80 12.73 13.94
N LEU A 287 -12.04 12.08 13.05
CA LEU A 287 -12.48 10.86 12.36
C LEU A 287 -12.88 9.77 13.37
N HIS A 288 -12.01 9.49 14.32
CA HIS A 288 -12.26 8.48 15.36
C HIS A 288 -13.50 8.79 16.20
N SER A 289 -13.71 10.06 16.58
CA SER A 289 -14.91 10.47 17.33
C SER A 289 -16.21 10.25 16.55
N ASN A 290 -16.12 10.17 15.22
CA ASN A 290 -17.22 9.87 14.30
C ASN A 290 -17.27 8.38 13.86
N GLY A 291 -16.43 7.53 14.43
CA GLY A 291 -16.41 6.08 14.14
C GLY A 291 -15.88 5.76 12.75
N LEU A 292 -14.96 6.58 12.22
CA LEU A 292 -14.29 6.41 10.94
C LEU A 292 -12.85 5.94 11.14
N LEU A 293 -12.35 5.13 10.21
CA LEU A 293 -10.97 4.70 10.12
C LEU A 293 -10.24 5.46 9.01
N LEU A 294 -8.98 5.81 9.28
CA LEU A 294 -8.08 6.37 8.26
C LEU A 294 -7.11 5.29 7.78
N LYS A 295 -7.12 5.01 6.47
CA LYS A 295 -6.22 4.08 5.82
C LYS A 295 -5.18 4.84 5.00
N GLY A 296 -3.90 4.66 5.34
CA GLY A 296 -2.77 5.23 4.61
C GLY A 296 -2.31 4.39 3.44
N ASP A 297 -1.39 4.94 2.67
CA ASP A 297 -0.68 4.25 1.60
C ASP A 297 0.83 4.41 1.81
N LEU A 298 1.56 3.30 1.84
CA LEU A 298 3.00 3.28 2.09
C LEU A 298 3.76 2.86 0.84
N PRO A 299 4.40 3.79 0.13
CA PRO A 299 5.21 3.48 -1.05
C PRO A 299 6.25 2.40 -0.77
N ILE A 300 6.41 1.46 -1.72
CA ILE A 300 7.55 0.53 -1.67
C ILE A 300 8.87 1.27 -1.92
N GLY A 301 8.85 2.30 -2.74
CA GLY A 301 10.03 3.07 -3.11
C GLY A 301 10.38 4.20 -2.13
N VAL A 302 11.62 4.68 -2.25
CA VAL A 302 12.10 5.93 -1.65
C VAL A 302 12.82 6.75 -2.71
N ASN A 303 12.83 8.06 -2.58
CA ASN A 303 13.57 8.92 -3.50
C ASN A 303 15.07 8.61 -3.44
N PRO A 304 15.74 8.30 -4.57
CA PRO A 304 17.17 7.98 -4.60
C PRO A 304 18.07 9.16 -4.19
N GLN A 305 17.55 10.37 -4.16
CA GLN A 305 18.20 11.59 -3.70
C GLN A 305 17.53 12.14 -2.43
N GLY A 306 16.73 11.33 -1.73
CA GLY A 306 16.08 11.68 -0.48
C GLY A 306 16.94 11.43 0.74
N VAL A 307 16.45 11.89 1.88
CA VAL A 307 17.15 11.79 3.17
C VAL A 307 17.35 10.33 3.60
N ASP A 308 16.43 9.43 3.30
CA ASP A 308 16.53 8.03 3.71
C ASP A 308 17.76 7.35 3.11
N VAL A 309 17.99 7.53 1.80
CA VAL A 309 19.17 7.01 1.10
C VAL A 309 20.44 7.74 1.54
N TYR A 310 20.35 9.05 1.79
CA TYR A 310 21.46 9.85 2.25
C TYR A 310 21.95 9.44 3.66
N SER A 311 21.02 9.24 4.58
CA SER A 311 21.31 8.91 5.98
C SER A 311 21.65 7.44 6.19
N HIS A 312 21.08 6.55 5.39
CA HIS A 312 21.20 5.10 5.53
C HIS A 312 21.58 4.40 4.22
N PRO A 313 22.68 4.80 3.54
CA PRO A 313 23.02 4.28 2.21
C PRO A 313 23.21 2.75 2.18
N ASP A 314 23.59 2.14 3.28
CA ASP A 314 23.83 0.69 3.40
C ASP A 314 22.51 -0.13 3.35
N LEU A 315 21.37 0.51 3.61
CA LEU A 315 20.06 -0.14 3.56
C LEU A 315 19.48 -0.22 2.15
N PHE A 316 20.14 0.38 1.14
CA PHE A 316 19.61 0.49 -0.22
C PHE A 316 20.62 0.05 -1.28
N ASN A 317 20.14 -0.67 -2.30
CA ASN A 317 20.92 -1.07 -3.46
C ASN A 317 20.85 0.03 -4.54
N CYS A 318 21.74 1.01 -4.47
CA CYS A 318 21.74 2.15 -5.40
C CYS A 318 22.29 1.84 -6.81
N ASN A 319 22.75 0.61 -7.07
CA ASN A 319 23.19 0.14 -8.38
C ASN A 319 22.09 -0.49 -9.22
N ALA A 320 20.91 -0.70 -8.61
CA ALA A 320 19.73 -1.22 -9.24
C ALA A 320 18.56 -0.24 -9.06
N GLN A 321 17.56 -0.39 -9.91
CA GLN A 321 16.31 0.37 -9.86
C GLN A 321 15.15 -0.62 -9.79
N ALA A 322 14.19 -0.35 -8.91
CA ALA A 322 12.97 -1.12 -8.82
C ALA A 322 12.07 -0.86 -10.03
N GLY A 323 11.29 -1.85 -10.38
CA GLY A 323 10.32 -1.77 -11.46
C GLY A 323 9.37 -2.97 -11.48
N ALA A 324 8.67 -3.14 -12.59
CA ALA A 324 7.83 -4.28 -12.87
C ALA A 324 8.22 -4.97 -14.19
N PRO A 325 8.08 -6.31 -14.29
CA PRO A 325 8.25 -6.99 -15.55
C PRO A 325 7.14 -6.57 -16.54
N PRO A 326 7.32 -6.85 -17.85
CA PRO A 326 6.29 -6.62 -18.86
C PRO A 326 4.95 -7.25 -18.50
N ASP A 327 3.88 -6.51 -18.74
CA ASP A 327 2.50 -6.94 -18.62
C ASP A 327 1.64 -6.41 -19.78
N ASP A 328 0.32 -6.59 -19.69
CA ASP A 328 -0.62 -6.12 -20.73
C ASP A 328 -0.73 -4.58 -20.81
N PHE A 329 -0.29 -3.85 -19.79
CA PHE A 329 -0.32 -2.39 -19.72
C PHE A 329 1.01 -1.75 -20.10
N ALA A 330 2.12 -2.48 -19.95
CA ALA A 330 3.47 -2.00 -20.22
C ALA A 330 4.33 -3.09 -20.90
N GLU A 331 4.32 -3.13 -22.24
CA GLU A 331 5.03 -4.16 -23.04
C GLU A 331 6.53 -4.23 -22.77
N GLU A 332 7.17 -3.12 -22.39
CA GLU A 332 8.58 -3.06 -22.00
C GLU A 332 8.83 -3.19 -20.50
N GLY A 333 7.77 -3.43 -19.73
CA GLY A 333 7.81 -3.32 -18.27
C GLY A 333 7.92 -1.87 -17.79
N GLN A 334 8.04 -1.70 -16.48
CA GLN A 334 8.13 -0.39 -15.85
C GLN A 334 9.45 -0.24 -15.11
N ASN A 335 10.09 0.92 -15.24
CA ASN A 335 11.23 1.32 -14.42
C ASN A 335 10.79 2.48 -13.53
N TRP A 336 10.66 2.24 -12.22
CA TRP A 336 10.18 3.23 -11.26
C TRP A 336 11.27 4.19 -10.77
N GLY A 337 12.53 3.89 -11.05
CA GLY A 337 13.65 4.80 -10.80
C GLY A 337 14.19 4.82 -9.38
N PHE A 338 13.57 4.17 -8.39
CA PHE A 338 14.07 4.13 -7.01
C PHE A 338 14.95 2.92 -6.73
N PRO A 339 15.85 3.01 -5.71
CA PRO A 339 16.71 1.91 -5.32
C PRO A 339 15.90 0.77 -4.71
N THR A 340 16.42 -0.44 -4.78
CA THR A 340 15.85 -1.57 -4.05
C THR A 340 16.43 -1.68 -2.64
N TYR A 341 15.78 -2.46 -1.77
CA TYR A 341 16.23 -2.63 -0.38
C TYR A 341 17.34 -3.66 -0.26
N ASN A 342 18.35 -3.35 0.54
CA ASN A 342 19.34 -4.31 1.02
C ASN A 342 18.76 -5.08 2.23
N TRP A 343 17.90 -6.06 1.95
CA TRP A 343 17.22 -6.83 2.98
C TRP A 343 18.18 -7.54 3.95
N ALA A 344 19.35 -7.98 3.46
CA ALA A 344 20.36 -8.62 4.30
C ALA A 344 20.97 -7.67 5.33
N ALA A 345 21.13 -6.39 5.00
CA ALA A 345 21.56 -5.38 5.96
C ALA A 345 20.43 -5.06 6.95
N MET A 346 19.20 -4.91 6.49
CA MET A 346 18.05 -4.62 7.34
C MET A 346 17.72 -5.75 8.33
N GLU A 347 17.96 -7.00 7.96
CA GLU A 347 17.73 -8.16 8.82
C GLU A 347 18.64 -8.14 10.07
N GLN A 348 19.84 -7.55 10.00
CA GLN A 348 20.80 -7.51 11.10
C GLN A 348 20.29 -6.77 12.34
N ASP A 349 19.41 -5.79 12.16
CA ASP A 349 18.76 -5.04 13.23
C ASP A 349 17.26 -5.33 13.35
N ASN A 350 16.82 -6.47 12.79
CA ASN A 350 15.40 -6.86 12.74
C ASN A 350 14.53 -5.81 12.05
N PHE A 351 14.99 -5.31 10.90
CA PHE A 351 14.28 -4.34 10.06
C PHE A 351 13.91 -3.05 10.79
N ALA A 352 14.77 -2.52 11.61
CA ALA A 352 14.50 -1.39 12.50
C ALA A 352 13.99 -0.16 11.74
N TRP A 353 14.56 0.17 10.57
CA TRP A 353 14.13 1.29 9.74
C TRP A 353 12.66 1.14 9.29
N TRP A 354 12.26 -0.04 8.77
CA TRP A 354 10.89 -0.32 8.35
C TRP A 354 9.91 -0.32 9.54
N ARG A 355 10.30 -0.95 10.64
CA ARG A 355 9.47 -0.98 11.85
C ARG A 355 9.24 0.42 12.39
N ARG A 356 10.29 1.26 12.40
CA ARG A 356 10.18 2.67 12.82
C ARG A 356 9.26 3.47 11.89
N ARG A 357 9.37 3.28 10.57
CA ARG A 357 8.46 3.88 9.58
C ARG A 357 7.00 3.54 9.89
N LEU A 358 6.70 2.27 10.12
CA LEU A 358 5.35 1.83 10.47
C LEU A 358 4.89 2.44 11.80
N GLN A 359 5.73 2.48 12.82
CA GLN A 359 5.41 3.07 14.14
C GLN A 359 5.10 4.57 14.05
N VAL A 360 5.82 5.31 13.21
CA VAL A 360 5.53 6.74 12.99
C VAL A 360 4.19 6.91 12.29
N MET A 361 3.92 6.14 11.25
CA MET A 361 2.66 6.21 10.49
C MET A 361 1.45 5.72 11.31
N ALA A 362 1.64 4.78 12.26
CA ALA A 362 0.59 4.29 13.16
C ALA A 362 0.04 5.36 14.12
N ARG A 363 0.63 6.53 14.18
CA ARG A 363 0.08 7.68 14.91
C ARG A 363 -1.13 8.29 14.21
N TYR A 364 -1.25 8.05 12.91
CA TYR A 364 -2.24 8.67 12.05
C TYR A 364 -3.18 7.65 11.41
N PHE A 365 -2.70 6.44 11.13
CA PHE A 365 -3.44 5.44 10.37
C PHE A 365 -3.87 4.25 11.22
N ASP A 366 -5.08 3.79 10.98
CA ASP A 366 -5.65 2.56 11.54
C ASP A 366 -5.33 1.35 10.66
N ALA A 367 -5.15 1.59 9.38
CA ALA A 367 -4.79 0.61 8.39
C ALA A 367 -3.86 1.22 7.33
N TYR A 368 -3.15 0.38 6.60
CA TYR A 368 -2.28 0.85 5.52
C TYR A 368 -2.27 -0.10 4.33
N ARG A 369 -2.16 0.47 3.14
CA ARG A 369 -1.83 -0.27 1.92
C ARG A 369 -0.31 -0.40 1.85
N ILE A 370 0.17 -1.63 1.73
CA ILE A 370 1.55 -1.89 1.33
C ILE A 370 1.56 -1.83 -0.19
N ASP A 371 2.14 -0.78 -0.71
CA ASP A 371 2.38 -0.62 -2.14
C ASP A 371 3.30 -1.74 -2.62
N HIS A 372 2.92 -2.40 -3.72
CA HIS A 372 3.66 -3.51 -4.32
C HIS A 372 4.16 -4.54 -3.30
N ILE A 373 3.25 -5.19 -2.53
CA ILE A 373 3.63 -6.18 -1.51
C ILE A 373 4.52 -7.31 -2.08
N LEU A 374 4.42 -7.57 -3.38
CA LEU A 374 5.26 -8.54 -4.08
C LEU A 374 6.76 -8.24 -3.91
N GLY A 375 7.13 -6.97 -3.69
CA GLY A 375 8.50 -6.54 -3.43
C GLY A 375 9.12 -7.11 -2.16
N PHE A 376 8.30 -7.61 -1.21
CA PHE A 376 8.77 -8.30 -0.01
C PHE A 376 9.05 -9.78 -0.26
N PHE A 377 8.47 -10.35 -1.30
CA PHE A 377 8.78 -11.70 -1.81
C PHE A 377 9.97 -11.63 -2.75
N ARG A 378 9.86 -10.78 -3.75
CA ARG A 378 10.84 -10.46 -4.78
C ARG A 378 10.52 -9.12 -5.40
N ILE A 379 11.52 -8.38 -5.80
CA ILE A 379 11.40 -7.15 -6.59
C ILE A 379 11.96 -7.36 -7.99
N TRP A 380 11.36 -6.71 -8.99
CA TRP A 380 11.96 -6.63 -10.32
C TRP A 380 13.06 -5.58 -10.29
N GLU A 381 14.30 -5.99 -10.52
CA GLU A 381 15.46 -5.11 -10.55
C GLU A 381 15.93 -4.85 -11.96
N ILE A 382 16.12 -3.58 -12.29
CA ILE A 382 16.66 -3.12 -13.55
C ILE A 382 18.03 -2.49 -13.26
N PRO A 383 19.10 -2.90 -13.96
CA PRO A 383 20.43 -2.31 -13.75
C PRO A 383 20.41 -0.79 -13.95
N LYS A 384 21.14 -0.07 -13.11
CA LYS A 384 21.20 1.40 -13.19
C LYS A 384 21.63 1.88 -14.57
N GLY A 385 20.88 2.84 -15.13
CA GLY A 385 21.11 3.39 -16.46
C GLY A 385 20.43 2.62 -17.61
N VAL A 386 19.82 1.46 -17.32
CA VAL A 386 18.96 0.74 -18.26
C VAL A 386 17.53 1.30 -18.13
N LYS A 387 16.91 1.66 -19.26
CA LYS A 387 15.56 2.22 -19.27
C LYS A 387 14.47 1.15 -19.37
N SER A 388 14.69 0.12 -20.20
CA SER A 388 13.71 -0.92 -20.46
C SER A 388 13.68 -1.96 -19.35
N GLY A 389 12.50 -2.27 -18.83
CA GLY A 389 12.25 -3.33 -17.87
C GLY A 389 12.54 -4.73 -18.42
N LEU A 390 12.62 -4.90 -19.73
CA LEU A 390 12.93 -6.18 -20.38
C LEU A 390 14.31 -6.75 -20.04
N LEU A 391 15.24 -5.93 -19.57
CA LEU A 391 16.58 -6.35 -19.16
C LEU A 391 16.72 -6.49 -17.63
N GLY A 392 15.62 -6.41 -16.91
CA GLY A 392 15.59 -6.68 -15.48
C GLY A 392 15.60 -8.15 -15.13
N HIS A 393 15.69 -8.44 -13.86
CA HIS A 393 15.53 -9.77 -13.27
C HIS A 393 14.93 -9.66 -11.86
N PHE A 394 14.36 -10.74 -11.34
CA PHE A 394 13.90 -10.78 -9.96
C PHE A 394 15.07 -10.86 -8.95
N ASN A 395 14.93 -10.14 -7.84
CA ASN A 395 15.79 -10.21 -6.66
C ASN A 395 14.93 -10.31 -5.38
N PRO A 396 15.16 -11.29 -4.48
CA PRO A 396 16.11 -12.39 -4.62
C PRO A 396 15.64 -13.42 -5.66
N ALA A 397 16.61 -14.16 -6.23
CA ALA A 397 16.36 -15.24 -7.17
C ALA A 397 17.38 -16.37 -7.01
N LEU A 398 17.10 -17.49 -7.67
CA LEU A 398 17.98 -18.65 -7.83
C LEU A 398 18.49 -18.69 -9.29
N PRO A 399 19.46 -17.82 -9.67
CA PRO A 399 19.92 -17.72 -11.05
C PRO A 399 20.63 -19.01 -11.48
N LEU A 400 20.53 -19.32 -12.77
CA LEU A 400 21.04 -20.54 -13.36
C LEU A 400 22.54 -20.47 -13.60
N ALA A 401 23.26 -21.55 -13.28
CA ALA A 401 24.61 -21.79 -13.80
C ALA A 401 24.55 -22.28 -15.24
N LYS A 402 25.68 -22.19 -15.95
CA LYS A 402 25.80 -22.71 -17.32
C LYS A 402 25.45 -24.18 -17.42
N ASP A 403 25.97 -24.99 -16.51
CA ASP A 403 25.75 -26.46 -16.47
C ASP A 403 24.28 -26.81 -16.16
N GLU A 404 23.58 -25.99 -15.38
CA GLU A 404 22.13 -26.14 -15.15
C GLU A 404 21.35 -25.89 -16.46
N ILE A 405 21.69 -24.83 -17.21
CA ILE A 405 21.06 -24.53 -18.51
C ILE A 405 21.31 -25.68 -19.49
N GLU A 406 22.53 -26.18 -19.53
CA GLU A 406 22.91 -27.31 -20.40
C GLU A 406 22.23 -28.63 -19.98
N ALA A 407 21.95 -28.81 -18.68
CA ALA A 407 21.20 -29.97 -18.19
C ALA A 407 19.73 -29.99 -18.64
N PHE A 408 19.12 -28.82 -18.90
CA PHE A 408 17.80 -28.74 -19.58
C PHE A 408 17.88 -29.21 -21.04
N GLY A 409 19.08 -29.27 -21.64
CA GLY A 409 19.31 -29.62 -23.03
C GLY A 409 19.60 -28.45 -23.96
N PHE A 410 19.73 -27.21 -23.42
CA PHE A 410 20.05 -26.03 -24.22
C PHE A 410 21.57 -25.82 -24.31
N GLN A 411 22.11 -25.74 -25.52
CA GLN A 411 23.52 -25.49 -25.75
C GLN A 411 23.85 -24.00 -25.51
N PHE A 412 24.12 -23.67 -24.24
CA PHE A 412 24.37 -22.29 -23.85
C PHE A 412 25.74 -21.78 -24.33
N ASN A 413 25.72 -20.62 -25.01
CA ASN A 413 26.89 -19.86 -25.39
C ASN A 413 26.69 -18.38 -25.07
N ALA A 414 27.46 -17.84 -24.11
CA ALA A 414 27.30 -16.49 -23.64
C ALA A 414 27.48 -15.45 -24.74
N GLU A 415 28.46 -15.60 -25.63
CA GLU A 415 28.72 -14.64 -26.72
C GLU A 415 27.56 -14.58 -27.72
N LYS A 416 26.86 -15.69 -27.93
CA LYS A 416 25.74 -15.79 -28.87
C LYS A 416 24.40 -15.40 -28.23
N HIS A 417 24.17 -15.81 -26.97
CA HIS A 417 22.86 -15.75 -26.32
C HIS A 417 22.72 -14.59 -25.32
N MET A 418 23.84 -13.85 -25.05
CA MET A 418 23.87 -12.70 -24.15
C MET A 418 24.46 -11.50 -24.88
N THR A 419 23.64 -10.81 -25.63
CA THR A 419 24.08 -9.67 -26.44
C THR A 419 24.24 -8.36 -25.66
N GLY A 420 23.74 -8.30 -24.42
CA GLY A 420 23.65 -7.08 -23.60
C GLY A 420 22.67 -6.02 -24.15
N LYS A 421 21.84 -6.40 -25.11
CA LYS A 421 20.80 -5.57 -25.73
C LYS A 421 19.44 -6.23 -25.56
N LEU A 422 18.37 -5.58 -26.01
CA LEU A 422 17.01 -6.12 -25.95
C LEU A 422 16.86 -7.48 -26.65
N GLU A 423 17.65 -7.71 -27.70
CA GLU A 423 17.74 -8.99 -28.42
C GLU A 423 18.71 -9.97 -27.71
N THR A 424 18.36 -10.37 -26.48
CA THR A 424 19.13 -11.36 -25.67
C THR A 424 18.21 -12.45 -25.17
N LEU A 425 18.73 -13.68 -25.00
CA LEU A 425 17.97 -14.78 -24.38
C LEU A 425 18.19 -14.86 -22.87
N PHE A 426 19.34 -14.39 -22.40
CA PHE A 426 19.67 -14.37 -20.98
C PHE A 426 20.27 -13.03 -20.57
N VAL A 427 20.07 -12.68 -19.31
CA VAL A 427 20.72 -11.56 -18.62
C VAL A 427 21.59 -12.10 -17.49
N SER A 428 22.68 -11.37 -17.18
CA SER A 428 23.56 -11.74 -16.06
C SER A 428 22.90 -11.37 -14.74
N ASP A 429 23.13 -12.19 -13.71
CA ASP A 429 22.81 -11.85 -12.34
C ASP A 429 23.68 -10.66 -11.89
N SER A 430 23.09 -9.73 -11.14
CA SER A 430 23.76 -8.51 -10.66
C SER A 430 24.68 -8.76 -9.45
N TYR A 431 24.51 -9.87 -8.76
CA TYR A 431 25.17 -10.17 -7.48
C TYR A 431 26.06 -11.40 -7.54
N GLN A 432 25.77 -12.36 -8.44
CA GLN A 432 26.49 -13.64 -8.55
C GLN A 432 27.15 -13.77 -9.91
N LYS A 433 28.47 -13.83 -9.89
CA LYS A 433 29.25 -14.00 -11.13
C LYS A 433 28.94 -15.35 -11.81
N ASP A 434 28.91 -15.36 -13.12
CA ASP A 434 28.66 -16.54 -13.97
C ASP A 434 27.31 -17.22 -13.64
N ARG A 435 26.30 -16.39 -13.28
CA ARG A 435 24.92 -16.79 -13.09
C ARG A 435 24.00 -15.99 -14.01
N PHE A 436 22.92 -16.62 -14.45
CA PHE A 436 22.09 -16.11 -15.54
C PHE A 436 20.61 -16.25 -15.23
N HIS A 437 19.84 -15.30 -15.74
CA HIS A 437 18.38 -15.36 -15.75
C HIS A 437 17.91 -15.45 -17.20
N PRO A 438 16.91 -16.25 -17.53
CA PRO A 438 16.21 -16.12 -18.80
C PRO A 438 15.65 -14.68 -18.88
N ARG A 439 15.82 -14.03 -20.03
CA ARG A 439 15.21 -12.71 -20.23
C ARG A 439 13.69 -12.86 -20.28
N ILE A 440 12.98 -11.99 -19.55
CA ILE A 440 11.52 -12.00 -19.59
C ILE A 440 11.01 -11.76 -21.04
N ALA A 441 9.97 -12.50 -21.44
CA ALA A 441 9.42 -12.46 -22.81
C ALA A 441 10.47 -12.73 -23.90
N LEU A 442 11.46 -13.61 -23.66
CA LEU A 442 12.49 -13.96 -24.63
C LEU A 442 11.93 -14.53 -25.94
N GLN A 443 10.71 -15.11 -25.91
CA GLN A 443 10.00 -15.64 -27.08
C GLN A 443 9.72 -14.58 -28.15
N LYS A 444 9.69 -13.31 -27.77
CA LYS A 444 9.50 -12.18 -28.70
C LYS A 444 10.78 -11.82 -29.46
N THR A 445 11.96 -12.30 -29.05
CA THR A 445 13.27 -11.97 -29.66
C THR A 445 13.50 -12.68 -30.98
N ASP A 446 14.27 -12.06 -31.85
CA ASP A 446 14.70 -12.68 -33.11
C ASP A 446 15.68 -13.84 -32.86
N LEU A 447 16.45 -13.78 -31.77
CA LEU A 447 17.32 -14.88 -31.35
C LEU A 447 16.51 -16.14 -31.03
N TYR A 448 15.40 -16.03 -30.31
CA TYR A 448 14.50 -17.16 -30.04
C TYR A 448 13.84 -17.68 -31.32
N LYS A 449 13.32 -16.77 -32.16
CA LYS A 449 12.69 -17.14 -33.44
C LYS A 449 13.64 -17.91 -34.37
N ALA A 450 14.94 -17.63 -34.31
CA ALA A 450 15.97 -18.31 -35.09
C ALA A 450 16.39 -19.68 -34.55
N LEU A 451 15.96 -20.11 -33.36
CA LEU A 451 16.17 -21.43 -32.82
C LEU A 451 15.36 -22.46 -33.61
N ASP A 452 15.86 -23.69 -33.68
CA ASP A 452 15.05 -24.82 -34.15
C ASP A 452 13.96 -25.20 -33.12
N GLU A 453 13.00 -26.00 -33.53
CA GLU A 453 11.82 -26.34 -32.69
C GLU A 453 12.22 -27.16 -31.44
N GLU A 454 13.29 -27.94 -31.50
CA GLU A 454 13.79 -28.68 -30.34
C GLU A 454 14.38 -27.75 -29.30
N GLN A 455 15.21 -26.79 -29.71
CA GLN A 455 15.79 -25.78 -28.83
C GLN A 455 14.73 -24.79 -28.28
N LYS A 456 13.71 -24.43 -29.05
CA LYS A 456 12.56 -23.67 -28.56
C LYS A 456 11.84 -24.41 -27.44
N ALA A 457 11.50 -25.67 -27.65
CA ALA A 457 10.83 -26.50 -26.65
C ALA A 457 11.66 -26.68 -25.36
N VAL A 458 12.99 -26.73 -25.48
CA VAL A 458 13.88 -26.77 -24.30
C VAL A 458 13.87 -25.45 -23.55
N ILE A 459 14.04 -24.33 -24.27
CA ILE A 459 14.10 -22.99 -23.63
C ILE A 459 12.76 -22.61 -23.01
N ASP A 460 11.62 -23.02 -23.60
CA ASP A 460 10.30 -22.78 -23.04
C ASP A 460 10.08 -23.54 -21.74
N ARG A 461 10.52 -24.80 -21.64
CA ARG A 461 10.49 -25.56 -20.38
C ARG A 461 11.37 -24.90 -19.30
N LEU A 462 12.57 -24.46 -19.68
CA LEU A 462 13.47 -23.75 -18.76
C LEU A 462 12.85 -22.44 -18.30
N TYR A 463 12.20 -21.68 -19.21
CA TYR A 463 11.51 -20.44 -18.91
C TYR A 463 10.35 -20.66 -17.94
N GLU A 464 9.51 -21.66 -18.21
CA GLU A 464 8.37 -22.04 -17.37
C GLU A 464 8.84 -22.44 -15.96
N ASP A 465 9.85 -23.34 -15.86
CA ASP A 465 10.42 -23.70 -14.58
C ASP A 465 10.95 -22.47 -13.82
N PHE A 466 11.71 -21.61 -14.51
CA PHE A 466 12.38 -20.48 -13.90
C PHE A 466 11.40 -19.45 -13.34
N PHE A 467 10.38 -19.03 -14.11
CA PHE A 467 9.49 -17.94 -13.70
C PHE A 467 8.31 -18.40 -12.84
N TYR A 468 7.86 -19.66 -12.94
CA TYR A 468 6.62 -20.09 -12.30
C TYR A 468 6.78 -21.20 -11.25
N HIS A 469 7.93 -21.89 -11.18
CA HIS A 469 8.10 -23.03 -10.27
C HIS A 469 9.33 -22.92 -9.36
N ARG A 470 10.52 -22.69 -9.94
CA ARG A 470 11.84 -22.77 -9.27
C ARG A 470 11.93 -21.98 -7.97
N HIS A 471 11.26 -20.83 -7.89
CA HIS A 471 11.43 -19.87 -6.82
C HIS A 471 10.34 -19.90 -5.75
N ASN A 472 9.27 -20.67 -5.91
CA ASN A 472 8.08 -20.56 -5.07
C ASN A 472 8.41 -20.66 -3.57
N GLU A 473 9.08 -21.73 -3.15
CA GLU A 473 9.46 -21.90 -1.74
C GLU A 473 10.49 -20.85 -1.29
N PHE A 474 11.45 -20.54 -2.15
CA PHE A 474 12.47 -19.53 -1.85
C PHE A 474 11.86 -18.13 -1.61
N TRP A 475 10.92 -17.71 -2.45
CA TRP A 475 10.22 -16.43 -2.28
C TRP A 475 9.26 -16.44 -1.08
N LYS A 476 8.62 -17.58 -0.80
CA LYS A 476 7.82 -17.75 0.42
C LYS A 476 8.68 -17.50 1.67
N GLN A 477 9.82 -18.16 1.77
CA GLN A 477 10.74 -17.97 2.90
C GLN A 477 11.30 -16.55 2.96
N SER A 478 11.61 -15.94 1.81
CA SER A 478 12.03 -14.54 1.71
C SER A 478 10.99 -13.56 2.28
N ALA A 479 9.70 -13.79 2.04
CA ALA A 479 8.63 -12.97 2.59
C ALA A 479 8.45 -13.22 4.10
N LEU A 480 8.44 -14.50 4.52
CA LEU A 480 8.25 -14.88 5.92
C LEU A 480 9.43 -14.46 6.83
N SER A 481 10.61 -14.22 6.29
CA SER A 481 11.72 -13.68 7.08
C SER A 481 11.53 -12.20 7.44
N LYS A 482 10.70 -11.44 6.69
CA LYS A 482 10.51 -9.98 6.80
C LYS A 482 9.14 -9.59 7.34
N LEU A 483 8.07 -10.01 6.64
CA LEU A 483 6.71 -9.53 6.87
C LEU A 483 6.21 -9.70 8.32
N PRO A 484 6.48 -10.82 9.04
CA PRO A 484 6.04 -10.94 10.42
C PRO A 484 6.59 -9.85 11.35
N ALA A 485 7.87 -9.46 11.19
CA ALA A 485 8.49 -8.42 12.00
C ALA A 485 7.91 -7.02 11.70
N LEU A 486 7.52 -6.78 10.44
CA LEU A 486 6.93 -5.52 10.02
C LEU A 486 5.47 -5.41 10.47
N ILE A 487 4.67 -6.42 10.19
CA ILE A 487 3.24 -6.43 10.58
C ILE A 487 3.09 -6.37 12.10
N GLY A 488 3.92 -7.11 12.83
CA GLY A 488 3.94 -7.09 14.29
C GLY A 488 4.50 -5.79 14.92
N ALA A 489 4.98 -4.83 14.12
CA ALA A 489 5.52 -3.58 14.64
C ALA A 489 4.44 -2.62 15.16
N THR A 490 3.19 -2.76 14.71
CA THR A 490 2.06 -1.89 15.08
C THR A 490 0.74 -2.67 15.14
N GLN A 491 -0.34 -2.00 15.55
CA GLN A 491 -1.69 -2.54 15.52
C GLN A 491 -2.47 -2.17 14.23
N MET A 492 -1.84 -1.46 13.29
CA MET A 492 -2.47 -1.12 12.02
C MET A 492 -2.82 -2.38 11.22
N ILE A 493 -3.98 -2.36 10.56
CA ILE A 493 -4.41 -3.43 9.67
C ILE A 493 -3.63 -3.34 8.35
N ALA A 494 -2.90 -4.40 8.00
CA ALA A 494 -2.14 -4.47 6.77
C ALA A 494 -3.02 -4.89 5.58
N CYS A 495 -2.92 -4.14 4.47
CA CYS A 495 -3.54 -4.47 3.18
C CYS A 495 -2.44 -4.50 2.12
N GLY A 496 -2.27 -5.59 1.40
CA GLY A 496 -1.25 -5.70 0.35
C GLY A 496 -1.82 -5.34 -1.02
N GLU A 497 -1.09 -4.54 -1.79
CA GLU A 497 -1.35 -4.43 -3.22
C GLU A 497 -0.63 -5.60 -3.92
N ASP A 498 -1.39 -6.61 -4.26
CA ASP A 498 -0.93 -7.88 -4.84
C ASP A 498 -1.40 -8.05 -6.29
N LEU A 499 -1.10 -7.05 -7.13
CA LEU A 499 -1.43 -7.03 -8.55
C LEU A 499 -0.22 -7.40 -9.42
N GLY A 500 -0.46 -7.81 -10.66
CA GLY A 500 0.56 -8.16 -11.66
C GLY A 500 0.92 -9.64 -11.68
N MET A 501 2.20 -9.98 -11.91
CA MET A 501 2.68 -11.36 -11.96
C MET A 501 2.82 -11.94 -10.54
N ILE A 502 1.76 -12.57 -10.03
CA ILE A 502 1.66 -13.04 -8.64
C ILE A 502 2.24 -14.45 -8.51
N PRO A 503 3.30 -14.68 -7.69
CA PRO A 503 3.74 -16.03 -7.34
C PRO A 503 2.65 -16.81 -6.60
N ALA A 504 2.56 -18.12 -6.86
CA ALA A 504 1.53 -18.99 -6.28
C ALA A 504 1.50 -18.97 -4.73
N THR A 505 2.61 -18.64 -4.08
CA THR A 505 2.77 -18.62 -2.63
C THR A 505 2.32 -17.32 -1.97
N VAL A 506 2.06 -16.26 -2.75
CA VAL A 506 1.66 -14.93 -2.20
C VAL A 506 0.33 -14.99 -1.46
N PRO A 507 -0.76 -15.55 -2.03
CA PRO A 507 -2.04 -15.62 -1.32
C PRO A 507 -1.93 -16.41 -0.01
N GLU A 508 -1.18 -17.51 0.01
CA GLU A 508 -0.97 -18.32 1.21
C GLU A 508 -0.29 -17.54 2.33
N VAL A 509 0.81 -16.81 2.01
CA VAL A 509 1.54 -16.00 2.99
C VAL A 509 0.69 -14.84 3.48
N MET A 510 -0.04 -14.16 2.59
CA MET A 510 -0.93 -13.06 2.99
C MET A 510 -2.04 -13.57 3.92
N GLN A 511 -2.65 -14.70 3.61
CA GLN A 511 -3.64 -15.32 4.47
C GLN A 511 -3.05 -15.70 5.83
N GLN A 512 -1.89 -16.36 5.85
CA GLN A 512 -1.19 -16.76 7.07
C GLN A 512 -0.89 -15.58 7.99
N LEU A 513 -0.59 -14.40 7.42
CA LEU A 513 -0.23 -13.20 8.17
C LEU A 513 -1.43 -12.27 8.41
N GLY A 514 -2.63 -12.63 7.96
CA GLY A 514 -3.83 -11.81 8.11
C GLY A 514 -3.80 -10.52 7.28
N ILE A 515 -2.98 -10.47 6.22
CA ILE A 515 -2.91 -9.32 5.31
C ILE A 515 -4.09 -9.39 4.34
N LYS A 516 -4.84 -8.28 4.23
CA LYS A 516 -5.92 -8.21 3.24
C LYS A 516 -5.36 -8.12 1.83
N SER A 517 -5.87 -8.95 0.91
CA SER A 517 -5.57 -8.84 -0.51
C SER A 517 -6.31 -7.68 -1.17
N LEU A 518 -5.90 -7.30 -2.37
CA LEU A 518 -6.60 -6.30 -3.18
C LEU A 518 -7.28 -6.98 -4.36
N GLU A 519 -8.61 -6.86 -4.43
CA GLU A 519 -9.41 -7.27 -5.59
C GLU A 519 -9.85 -6.03 -6.36
N VAL A 520 -9.59 -6.02 -7.66
CA VAL A 520 -9.96 -4.92 -8.55
C VAL A 520 -10.89 -5.47 -9.63
N GLU A 521 -12.08 -4.90 -9.77
CA GLU A 521 -13.16 -5.32 -10.66
C GLU A 521 -12.68 -5.77 -12.04
N ARG A 522 -11.81 -5.00 -12.65
CA ARG A 522 -11.31 -5.19 -14.02
C ARG A 522 -10.01 -5.99 -14.13
N MET A 523 -9.49 -6.48 -13.00
CA MET A 523 -8.24 -7.26 -12.94
C MET A 523 -8.45 -8.59 -12.20
N PRO A 524 -9.24 -9.51 -12.76
CA PRO A 524 -9.48 -10.81 -12.15
C PRO A 524 -8.17 -11.60 -12.03
N LYS A 525 -7.91 -12.16 -10.86
CA LYS A 525 -6.76 -13.04 -10.62
C LYS A 525 -6.99 -14.46 -11.13
N VAL A 526 -8.23 -14.80 -11.48
CA VAL A 526 -8.62 -16.10 -12.03
C VAL A 526 -8.52 -16.05 -13.56
N PHE A 527 -7.70 -16.93 -14.11
CA PHE A 527 -7.48 -17.02 -15.57
C PHE A 527 -8.79 -17.25 -16.35
N GLY A 528 -8.95 -16.52 -17.45
CA GLY A 528 -10.12 -16.63 -18.35
C GLY A 528 -11.37 -15.87 -17.89
N ARG A 529 -11.25 -15.04 -16.87
CA ARG A 529 -12.29 -14.08 -16.47
C ARG A 529 -12.01 -12.71 -17.08
N ASP A 530 -13.04 -11.99 -17.51
CA ASP A 530 -12.94 -10.60 -17.99
C ASP A 530 -13.09 -9.59 -16.84
N ILE A 531 -13.81 -9.98 -15.79
CA ILE A 531 -14.05 -9.22 -14.56
C ILE A 531 -14.05 -10.17 -13.37
N VAL A 532 -13.82 -9.64 -12.18
CA VAL A 532 -13.92 -10.40 -10.93
C VAL A 532 -15.36 -10.90 -10.74
N GLN A 533 -15.51 -12.20 -10.49
CA GLN A 533 -16.79 -12.79 -10.13
C GLN A 533 -16.93 -12.84 -8.62
N THR A 534 -18.15 -12.63 -8.10
CA THR A 534 -18.40 -12.58 -6.66
C THR A 534 -18.01 -13.87 -5.93
N GLU A 535 -18.17 -15.03 -6.58
CA GLU A 535 -17.75 -16.33 -6.05
C GLU A 535 -16.22 -16.51 -5.93
N ASP A 536 -15.43 -15.72 -6.67
CA ASP A 536 -13.97 -15.76 -6.66
C ASP A 536 -13.36 -14.80 -5.61
N VAL A 537 -14.18 -13.94 -4.98
CA VAL A 537 -13.71 -12.90 -4.05
C VAL A 537 -13.45 -13.48 -2.65
N PRO A 538 -12.23 -13.37 -2.12
CA PRO A 538 -11.95 -13.77 -0.75
C PRO A 538 -12.61 -12.81 0.26
N THR A 539 -12.94 -13.32 1.45
CA THR A 539 -13.51 -12.47 2.51
C THR A 539 -12.49 -11.46 3.04
N ASN A 540 -11.24 -11.91 3.29
CA ASN A 540 -10.17 -11.03 3.81
C ASN A 540 -9.52 -10.18 2.73
N CYS A 541 -10.29 -9.32 2.07
CA CYS A 541 -9.77 -8.45 1.02
C CYS A 541 -10.36 -7.05 1.07
N VAL A 542 -9.72 -6.15 0.34
CA VAL A 542 -10.27 -4.88 -0.12
C VAL A 542 -10.73 -5.07 -1.56
N PHE A 543 -12.01 -4.87 -1.85
CA PHE A 543 -12.54 -4.95 -3.20
C PHE A 543 -12.94 -3.55 -3.69
N THR A 544 -12.53 -3.20 -4.91
CA THR A 544 -12.71 -1.87 -5.50
C THR A 544 -13.05 -1.95 -6.99
N THR A 545 -13.62 -0.89 -7.53
CA THR A 545 -13.86 -0.70 -8.98
C THR A 545 -12.56 -0.44 -9.75
N GLY A 546 -11.60 0.23 -9.11
CA GLY A 546 -10.32 0.61 -9.70
C GLY A 546 -9.37 1.23 -8.67
N THR A 547 -8.16 1.58 -9.11
CA THR A 547 -7.16 2.31 -8.33
C THR A 547 -6.83 3.65 -8.99
N HIS A 548 -6.02 4.46 -8.33
CA HIS A 548 -5.51 5.73 -8.86
C HIS A 548 -4.66 5.57 -10.14
N ASP A 549 -4.16 4.36 -10.43
CA ASP A 549 -3.35 4.04 -11.62
C ASP A 549 -4.19 3.63 -12.84
N MET A 550 -5.50 3.70 -12.72
CA MET A 550 -6.43 3.24 -13.74
C MET A 550 -7.38 4.35 -14.17
N PRO A 551 -7.99 4.26 -15.36
CA PRO A 551 -9.16 5.07 -15.71
C PRO A 551 -10.29 4.90 -14.69
N THR A 552 -11.15 5.90 -14.50
CA THR A 552 -12.36 5.76 -13.69
C THR A 552 -13.26 4.63 -14.24
N LEU A 553 -14.19 4.14 -13.43
CA LEU A 553 -15.15 3.10 -13.89
C LEU A 553 -15.88 3.54 -15.16
N ARG A 554 -16.33 4.80 -15.21
CA ARG A 554 -17.01 5.36 -16.38
C ARG A 554 -16.11 5.38 -17.60
N ALA A 555 -14.87 5.83 -17.47
CA ALA A 555 -13.91 5.87 -18.56
C ALA A 555 -13.61 4.46 -19.10
N TRP A 556 -13.43 3.50 -18.21
CA TRP A 556 -13.19 2.09 -18.59
C TRP A 556 -14.37 1.44 -19.32
N LEU A 557 -15.62 1.70 -18.90
CA LEU A 557 -16.82 1.21 -19.62
C LEU A 557 -16.86 1.76 -21.05
N ILE A 558 -16.52 3.04 -21.24
CA ILE A 558 -16.44 3.66 -22.57
C ILE A 558 -15.33 3.01 -23.41
N GLU A 559 -14.16 2.75 -22.85
CA GLU A 559 -13.06 2.05 -23.54
C GLU A 559 -13.47 0.63 -23.99
N LYS A 560 -14.34 -0.04 -23.24
CA LYS A 560 -14.97 -1.32 -23.63
C LYS A 560 -16.01 -1.19 -24.73
N GLY A 561 -16.33 0.02 -25.18
CA GLY A 561 -17.35 0.29 -26.19
C GLY A 561 -18.77 0.33 -25.63
N GLU A 562 -18.93 0.43 -24.32
CA GLU A 562 -20.22 0.59 -23.66
C GLU A 562 -20.62 2.08 -23.62
N ASN A 563 -21.91 2.33 -23.44
CA ASN A 563 -22.44 3.67 -23.19
C ASN A 563 -22.93 3.73 -21.73
N PRO A 564 -22.05 4.11 -20.78
CA PRO A 564 -22.38 4.08 -19.37
C PRO A 564 -23.52 5.06 -19.04
N THR A 565 -24.33 4.68 -18.07
CA THR A 565 -25.33 5.51 -17.40
C THR A 565 -25.08 5.49 -15.91
N SER A 566 -25.65 6.43 -15.16
CA SER A 566 -25.55 6.39 -13.68
C SER A 566 -26.02 5.04 -13.12
N GLU A 567 -27.03 4.43 -13.72
CA GLU A 567 -27.56 3.13 -13.31
C GLU A 567 -26.57 1.98 -13.57
N SER A 568 -25.86 1.99 -14.70
CA SER A 568 -24.83 0.96 -14.97
C SER A 568 -23.67 1.05 -13.98
N ILE A 569 -23.25 2.26 -13.60
CA ILE A 569 -22.22 2.49 -12.57
C ILE A 569 -22.69 2.00 -11.20
N LYS A 570 -23.92 2.35 -10.79
CA LYS A 570 -24.54 1.84 -9.56
C LYS A 570 -24.58 0.33 -9.51
N THR A 571 -24.97 -0.32 -10.62
CA THR A 571 -25.04 -1.79 -10.72
C THR A 571 -23.69 -2.45 -10.43
N VAL A 572 -22.58 -1.89 -10.94
CA VAL A 572 -21.24 -2.41 -10.65
C VAL A 572 -20.88 -2.22 -9.17
N ILE A 573 -21.12 -1.03 -8.62
CA ILE A 573 -20.85 -0.72 -7.21
C ILE A 573 -21.67 -1.65 -6.29
N GLU A 574 -22.97 -1.83 -6.55
CA GLU A 574 -23.84 -2.72 -5.79
C GLU A 574 -23.36 -4.17 -5.83
N ARG A 575 -22.93 -4.67 -7.00
CA ARG A 575 -22.38 -6.02 -7.11
C ARG A 575 -21.15 -6.21 -6.24
N ILE A 576 -20.26 -5.22 -6.19
CA ILE A 576 -19.09 -5.23 -5.31
C ILE A 576 -19.52 -5.21 -3.83
N LEU A 577 -20.50 -4.38 -3.48
CA LEU A 577 -21.05 -4.31 -2.12
C LEU A 577 -21.67 -5.63 -1.66
N TYR A 578 -22.28 -6.41 -2.56
CA TYR A 578 -22.86 -7.73 -2.24
C TYR A 578 -21.85 -8.88 -2.26
N SER A 579 -20.58 -8.62 -2.61
CA SER A 579 -19.51 -9.62 -2.58
C SER A 579 -19.17 -10.06 -1.14
N PRO A 580 -18.43 -11.16 -0.95
CA PRO A 580 -17.93 -11.58 0.37
C PRO A 580 -16.86 -10.65 0.97
N ALA A 581 -16.27 -9.73 0.20
CA ALA A 581 -15.20 -8.84 0.67
C ALA A 581 -15.57 -8.12 1.96
N CYS A 582 -14.70 -8.14 2.96
CA CYS A 582 -14.93 -7.43 4.22
C CYS A 582 -14.84 -5.91 4.04
N TRP A 583 -13.97 -5.42 3.15
CA TRP A 583 -13.84 -4.00 2.86
C TRP A 583 -14.12 -3.70 1.40
N ASN A 584 -15.05 -2.79 1.15
CA ASN A 584 -15.33 -2.25 -0.18
C ASN A 584 -14.94 -0.78 -0.19
N ILE A 585 -13.85 -0.43 -0.87
CA ILE A 585 -13.33 0.95 -0.89
C ILE A 585 -13.32 1.44 -2.33
N PHE A 586 -14.12 2.47 -2.61
CA PHE A 586 -14.31 2.98 -3.97
C PHE A 586 -13.55 4.29 -4.18
N PRO A 587 -12.96 4.52 -5.37
CA PRO A 587 -12.53 5.85 -5.77
C PRO A 587 -13.67 6.86 -5.64
N ILE A 588 -13.38 8.04 -5.12
CA ILE A 588 -14.41 9.09 -4.96
C ILE A 588 -15.06 9.44 -6.30
N GLN A 589 -14.30 9.42 -7.39
CA GLN A 589 -14.80 9.68 -8.74
C GLN A 589 -15.91 8.71 -9.14
N ASP A 590 -15.73 7.42 -8.86
CA ASP A 590 -16.71 6.39 -9.23
C ASP A 590 -17.99 6.52 -8.38
N LEU A 591 -17.88 6.96 -7.13
CA LEU A 591 -19.04 7.30 -6.30
C LEU A 591 -19.77 8.52 -6.85
N LEU A 592 -19.03 9.57 -7.24
CA LEU A 592 -19.62 10.78 -7.83
C LEU A 592 -20.29 10.50 -9.18
N ASP A 593 -19.75 9.61 -10.00
CA ASP A 593 -20.29 9.22 -11.30
C ASP A 593 -21.64 8.46 -11.20
N THR A 594 -22.10 8.11 -10.00
CA THR A 594 -23.46 7.61 -9.77
C THR A 594 -24.55 8.66 -10.00
N ASP A 595 -24.18 9.94 -10.16
CA ASP A 595 -25.04 11.04 -10.58
C ASP A 595 -24.43 11.73 -11.81
N GLU A 596 -25.17 11.72 -12.93
CA GLU A 596 -24.71 12.29 -14.20
C GLU A 596 -24.44 13.81 -14.13
N SER A 597 -25.00 14.52 -13.16
CA SER A 597 -24.73 15.94 -12.95
C SER A 597 -23.28 16.23 -12.53
N ASN A 598 -22.58 15.23 -12.00
CA ASN A 598 -21.17 15.33 -11.58
C ASN A 598 -20.19 14.97 -12.71
N TRP A 599 -20.67 14.47 -13.82
CA TRP A 599 -19.81 13.96 -14.89
C TRP A 599 -18.92 15.04 -15.51
N SER A 600 -17.65 14.71 -15.73
CA SER A 600 -16.76 15.46 -16.59
C SER A 600 -17.18 15.33 -18.04
N ALA A 601 -16.97 16.38 -18.83
CA ALA A 601 -17.22 16.33 -20.27
C ALA A 601 -16.33 15.27 -20.95
N ASP A 602 -15.06 15.18 -20.53
CA ASP A 602 -14.17 14.05 -20.88
C ASP A 602 -13.90 13.24 -19.60
N PRO A 603 -14.23 11.93 -19.58
CA PRO A 603 -13.94 11.07 -18.44
C PRO A 603 -12.48 10.97 -18.07
N LYS A 604 -11.57 11.27 -18.99
CA LYS A 604 -10.12 11.29 -18.75
C LYS A 604 -9.68 12.42 -17.83
N ASP A 605 -10.46 13.49 -17.73
CA ASP A 605 -10.20 14.60 -16.82
C ASP A 605 -10.28 14.17 -15.34
N ASP A 606 -10.99 13.08 -15.05
CA ASP A 606 -11.16 12.51 -13.72
C ASP A 606 -10.11 11.45 -13.37
N GLN A 607 -9.22 11.09 -14.30
CA GLN A 607 -8.13 10.15 -14.07
C GLN A 607 -6.98 10.81 -13.30
N ILE A 608 -6.51 10.15 -12.23
CA ILE A 608 -5.42 10.68 -11.38
C ILE A 608 -4.06 10.43 -12.00
N ASN A 609 -3.77 9.18 -12.32
CA ASN A 609 -2.47 8.75 -12.86
C ASN A 609 -2.61 7.96 -14.15
N VAL A 610 -1.61 8.12 -15.01
CA VAL A 610 -1.40 7.34 -16.24
C VAL A 610 0.01 6.76 -16.18
N PRO A 611 0.22 5.56 -15.60
CA PRO A 611 1.56 5.01 -15.31
C PRO A 611 2.48 4.92 -16.53
N ALA A 612 1.91 4.73 -17.74
CA ALA A 612 2.66 4.70 -18.99
C ALA A 612 3.14 6.08 -19.46
N ASN A 613 2.67 7.18 -18.85
CA ASN A 613 3.04 8.53 -19.21
C ASN A 613 4.02 9.13 -18.17
N PRO A 614 5.33 9.21 -18.46
CA PRO A 614 6.30 9.76 -17.51
C PRO A 614 6.15 11.26 -17.26
N GLU A 615 5.40 11.96 -18.11
CA GLU A 615 5.07 13.40 -17.96
C GLU A 615 3.75 13.61 -17.22
N ASN A 616 3.18 12.56 -16.62
CA ASN A 616 1.96 12.71 -15.84
C ASN A 616 2.23 13.51 -14.58
N HIS A 617 1.47 14.58 -14.40
CA HIS A 617 1.48 15.37 -13.17
C HIS A 617 0.24 15.03 -12.34
N TRP A 618 0.42 14.83 -11.05
CA TRP A 618 -0.63 14.48 -10.09
C TRP A 618 -1.42 15.74 -9.70
N LYS A 619 -2.21 16.24 -10.64
CA LYS A 619 -2.89 17.54 -10.56
C LYS A 619 -4.41 17.43 -10.46
N TYR A 620 -4.96 16.20 -10.42
CA TYR A 620 -6.39 16.01 -10.30
C TYR A 620 -6.94 16.76 -9.09
N ARG A 621 -8.09 17.43 -9.27
CA ARG A 621 -8.77 18.16 -8.21
C ARG A 621 -10.26 17.95 -8.34
N LEU A 622 -10.93 17.68 -7.21
CA LEU A 622 -12.39 17.55 -7.18
C LEU A 622 -13.03 18.83 -7.72
N LYS A 623 -14.11 18.65 -8.50
CA LYS A 623 -14.90 19.76 -9.03
C LYS A 623 -15.75 20.40 -7.95
N LEU A 624 -16.36 19.56 -7.12
CA LEU A 624 -17.18 19.95 -6.00
C LEU A 624 -16.30 20.30 -4.79
N SER A 625 -16.65 21.35 -4.10
CA SER A 625 -16.10 21.56 -2.77
C SER A 625 -16.67 20.55 -1.77
N ILE A 626 -15.99 20.35 -0.65
CA ILE A 626 -16.50 19.44 0.40
C ILE A 626 -17.83 19.94 0.95
N GLU A 627 -18.02 21.26 1.03
CA GLU A 627 -19.26 21.90 1.46
C GLU A 627 -20.42 21.58 0.49
N GLU A 628 -20.14 21.46 -0.82
CA GLU A 628 -21.11 21.00 -1.81
C GLU A 628 -21.33 19.49 -1.72
N LEU A 629 -20.28 18.70 -1.48
CA LEU A 629 -20.36 17.25 -1.32
C LEU A 629 -21.26 16.83 -0.17
N ILE A 630 -21.19 17.52 0.98
CA ILE A 630 -22.01 17.21 2.16
C ILE A 630 -23.51 17.30 1.85
N GLN A 631 -23.90 18.09 0.83
CA GLN A 631 -25.29 18.20 0.39
C GLN A 631 -25.70 17.09 -0.58
N GLN A 632 -24.76 16.27 -1.06
CA GLN A 632 -25.03 15.14 -1.96
C GLN A 632 -25.11 13.82 -1.20
N TYR A 633 -26.25 13.15 -1.36
CA TYR A 633 -26.47 11.79 -0.86
C TYR A 633 -26.22 10.81 -1.99
N PHE A 634 -25.34 9.85 -1.76
CA PHE A 634 -25.31 8.67 -2.62
C PHE A 634 -26.50 7.80 -2.33
N CYS A 635 -27.02 7.17 -3.40
CA CYS A 635 -28.14 6.24 -3.32
C CYS A 635 -27.95 5.29 -2.11
N GLU A 636 -29.03 5.06 -1.35
CA GLU A 636 -29.03 4.22 -0.15
C GLU A 636 -28.18 2.95 -0.34
N ILE A 637 -26.95 2.98 0.19
CA ILE A 637 -26.19 1.77 0.46
C ILE A 637 -26.95 1.07 1.59
N LYS A 638 -27.86 0.17 1.21
CA LYS A 638 -28.66 -0.63 2.15
C LYS A 638 -27.86 -1.73 2.75
#